data_2e88faff89f662b1ca0d1e608b29cea2
#
_entry.id   2e88faff89f662b1ca0d1e608b29cea2
#
_cell.length_a   1.000
_cell.length_b   1.000
_cell.length_c   1.000
_cell.angle_alpha   90.00
_cell.angle_beta   90.00
_cell.angle_gamma   90.00
#
_symmetry.space_group_name_H-M   'P 1'
#
loop_
_entity.id
_entity.type
_entity.pdbx_description
1 polymer ?
#
loop_
_entity_poly.entity_id
_entity_poly.type
_entity_poly.pdbx_seq_one_letter_code
_entity_poly.pdbx_strand_id
1 'polypeptide(L)'
;MRAQIARHVCRQVLVPRGCAPACSILSRPTCRHTRLPVAATISLSRRAPRRTFFGILQKPPRQIKKPEYEPGWTTVLTWRNRLLESVRPPTRTELVEAFRELFVYKLRFNIVVNSTQALHCRNLLKYLVENKDDEPGPGLTLTELTAAREALLKLPKEDTKEHLEFSRALYDVIKAERALDAADPGATEDFEAYLVALTLFGASEEGLSSLQEYWSRLPEAERPNAQNLWVNVLQGLAEEGREAQLVDALARAEELGLPFTSSFHEVMTTFFAKKDNVLETKKWFLRPVHNNEHPSPRTFREILHFSARNNQRGWTAPIFKKLVDANPSKEHWDVVYQWAVLSMGKGLDDIKGMFEVVARHNPDDSSILPDTRTINGLLEVAIEKNDPYLADKLVAFSSDLGIQPDAKTFLLQMDFMIRAKDLAGARAAYMQLPKTDLNGEEDLPLINKYLQALCYQTKPDFKAIREILDILEERIVTLDPETVVALCTVFLKNDQQFEIIDTLSLNVFQHSNEQRRSIRDAFVAYCLDRKNSTARVWDAYSILRQFFQETSIESRLKLMDTFFDRNRADMAVHVFGHMRQHVNPTFHPTSDAYIQCFEGFGRSPNLDSLRLVHNMLKMDTKIQPSTRMFNALMIAYGASKKPSLGLEFWQDIVRSAEGPSYNSLEIVFSLCEIKAFGDQIARDIWKKIEKMEVDVPPAVFAAYCGGLAGNGNLQEVQSTIRTMKRAVGYGPDAMTLGIPFNALPGQVLQREFEAWAKKQFPEEWAELEKFRYYTTVEKLRKFKLQRVLKA
;
A
#
# COMPACT_ATOMS: atom_id res chain seq x y z
N MET A 1 15.41 8.58 -25.51
CA MET A 1 15.67 8.24 -24.12
C MET A 1 14.58 7.36 -23.52
N ARG A 2 13.30 7.77 -23.52
CA ARG A 2 12.16 6.94 -23.01
C ARG A 2 12.07 5.56 -23.66
N ALA A 3 12.30 5.45 -24.97
CA ALA A 3 12.34 4.17 -25.67
C ALA A 3 13.59 3.30 -25.37
N GLN A 4 14.67 3.89 -24.87
CA GLN A 4 15.87 3.15 -24.46
C GLN A 4 15.71 2.58 -23.04
N ILE A 5 15.06 3.31 -22.12
CA ILE A 5 14.73 2.83 -20.77
C ILE A 5 13.75 1.66 -20.86
N ALA A 6 12.70 1.79 -21.66
CA ALA A 6 11.78 0.69 -21.92
C ALA A 6 12.48 -0.53 -22.54
N ARG A 7 13.44 -0.33 -23.45
CA ARG A 7 14.24 -1.42 -24.05
C ARG A 7 15.25 -2.01 -23.06
N HIS A 8 15.80 -1.23 -22.15
CA HIS A 8 16.74 -1.71 -21.15
C HIS A 8 16.04 -2.54 -20.07
N VAL A 9 14.91 -2.07 -19.58
CA VAL A 9 14.03 -2.82 -18.67
C VAL A 9 13.49 -4.08 -19.36
N CYS A 10 13.08 -4.01 -20.63
CA CYS A 10 12.67 -5.19 -21.38
C CYS A 10 13.82 -6.19 -21.62
N ARG A 11 15.07 -5.74 -21.84
CA ARG A 11 16.20 -6.64 -22.02
C ARG A 11 16.61 -7.37 -20.74
N GLN A 12 16.55 -6.72 -19.58
CA GLN A 12 16.85 -7.39 -18.31
C GLN A 12 15.75 -8.36 -17.86
N VAL A 13 14.52 -8.15 -18.31
CA VAL A 13 13.35 -8.94 -17.94
C VAL A 13 13.05 -10.07 -18.94
N LEU A 14 13.51 -9.94 -20.20
CA LEU A 14 13.22 -10.92 -21.27
C LEU A 14 14.35 -11.91 -21.55
N VAL A 15 15.45 -11.88 -20.80
CA VAL A 15 16.47 -12.95 -20.91
C VAL A 15 16.10 -14.09 -19.97
N PRO A 16 15.60 -15.22 -20.46
CA PRO A 16 15.44 -16.40 -19.63
C PRO A 16 16.86 -16.85 -19.22
N ARG A 17 17.10 -16.99 -17.93
CA ARG A 17 18.22 -17.79 -17.45
C ARG A 17 17.94 -19.22 -17.87
N GLY A 18 18.50 -19.60 -19.05
CA GLY A 18 18.44 -20.95 -19.54
C GLY A 18 19.17 -21.89 -18.61
N CYS A 19 18.51 -22.97 -18.27
CA CYS A 19 19.11 -24.17 -17.74
C CYS A 19 20.22 -24.62 -18.71
N ALA A 20 21.40 -24.80 -18.20
CA ALA A 20 22.46 -25.47 -18.90
C ALA A 20 22.16 -26.97 -18.98
N PRO A 21 22.27 -27.62 -20.14
CA PRO A 21 22.47 -29.05 -20.17
C PRO A 21 23.99 -29.35 -20.11
N ALA A 22 24.36 -30.17 -19.17
CA ALA A 22 25.65 -30.82 -19.17
C ALA A 22 25.72 -31.80 -20.35
N CYS A 23 26.80 -31.71 -21.16
CA CYS A 23 27.47 -32.91 -21.64
C CYS A 23 28.74 -32.60 -22.43
N SER A 24 29.82 -33.14 -21.93
CA SER A 24 30.95 -33.87 -22.53
C SER A 24 31.78 -33.23 -23.67
N ILE A 25 32.99 -32.91 -23.30
CA ILE A 25 34.29 -33.45 -23.77
C ILE A 25 34.37 -33.73 -25.29
N LEU A 26 35.25 -33.00 -25.99
CA LEU A 26 36.39 -33.53 -26.71
C LEU A 26 37.11 -32.46 -27.57
N SER A 27 38.43 -32.40 -27.30
CA SER A 27 39.56 -32.11 -28.21
C SER A 27 39.65 -30.81 -29.02
N ARG A 28 40.69 -30.07 -28.69
CA ARG A 28 41.44 -29.16 -29.58
C ARG A 28 42.05 -29.90 -30.79
N PRO A 29 42.27 -29.24 -31.92
CA PRO A 29 43.64 -28.84 -32.16
C PRO A 29 43.85 -27.42 -32.76
N THR A 30 45.03 -26.95 -32.54
CA THR A 30 45.71 -25.78 -33.05
C THR A 30 45.86 -25.77 -34.59
N CYS A 31 45.79 -24.59 -35.25
CA CYS A 31 46.79 -24.12 -36.25
C CYS A 31 46.54 -22.72 -36.77
N ARG A 32 47.51 -21.88 -36.54
CA ARG A 32 48.28 -20.93 -37.39
C ARG A 32 47.58 -20.13 -38.51
N HIS A 33 47.81 -18.84 -38.37
CA HIS A 33 48.10 -17.76 -39.35
C HIS A 33 47.89 -17.98 -40.84
N THR A 34 47.13 -17.03 -41.46
CA THR A 34 47.68 -16.32 -42.69
C THR A 34 46.92 -14.99 -42.89
N ARG A 35 47.65 -14.01 -43.41
CA ARG A 35 47.24 -12.61 -43.68
C ARG A 35 46.69 -12.46 -45.09
N LEU A 36 45.62 -11.54 -45.17
CA LEU A 36 45.29 -10.54 -46.22
C LEU A 36 44.86 -11.04 -47.66
N PRO A 37 44.11 -10.24 -48.46
CA PRO A 37 43.99 -8.80 -48.51
C PRO A 37 42.59 -8.21 -48.79
N VAL A 38 42.51 -6.93 -48.54
CA VAL A 38 41.68 -5.81 -49.02
C VAL A 38 40.84 -6.00 -50.28
N ALA A 39 39.52 -5.65 -50.20
CA ALA A 39 38.83 -4.87 -51.23
C ALA A 39 37.46 -4.37 -50.85
N ALA A 40 37.26 -3.10 -51.07
CA ALA A 40 36.03 -2.37 -51.43
C ALA A 40 34.99 -2.06 -50.38
N THR A 41 35.11 -0.85 -49.90
CA THR A 41 34.13 0.06 -49.29
C THR A 41 32.87 0.24 -50.15
N ILE A 42 31.71 -0.07 -49.55
CA ILE A 42 30.47 0.63 -49.90
C ILE A 42 29.99 1.32 -48.62
N SER A 43 30.17 2.63 -48.57
CA SER A 43 29.75 3.49 -47.50
C SER A 43 28.23 3.72 -47.56
N LEU A 44 27.48 2.99 -46.76
CA LEU A 44 26.15 3.43 -46.37
C LEU A 44 26.30 4.28 -45.10
N SER A 45 26.28 5.58 -45.31
CA SER A 45 26.26 6.59 -44.25
C SER A 45 25.01 6.43 -43.39
N ARG A 46 25.06 5.61 -42.34
CA ARG A 46 24.15 5.70 -41.21
C ARG A 46 24.51 6.98 -40.46
N ARG A 47 23.70 8.01 -40.63
CA ARG A 47 23.73 9.18 -39.76
C ARG A 47 23.59 8.70 -38.32
N ALA A 48 24.69 8.67 -37.59
CA ALA A 48 24.66 8.53 -36.15
C ALA A 48 23.83 9.69 -35.56
N PRO A 49 22.93 9.43 -34.65
CA PRO A 49 22.20 10.51 -33.99
C PRO A 49 23.24 11.40 -33.28
N ARG A 50 23.25 12.69 -33.61
CA ARG A 50 24.07 13.70 -32.95
C ARG A 50 23.78 13.63 -31.45
N ARG A 51 24.74 13.18 -30.64
CA ARG A 51 24.72 13.31 -29.20
C ARG A 51 24.66 14.80 -28.88
N THR A 52 23.57 15.25 -28.31
CA THR A 52 23.45 16.62 -27.79
C THR A 52 24.40 16.77 -26.60
N PHE A 53 25.06 17.91 -26.50
CA PHE A 53 26.07 18.22 -25.45
C PHE A 53 25.56 18.00 -24.02
N PHE A 54 24.25 18.06 -23.80
CA PHE A 54 23.58 17.79 -22.53
C PHE A 54 23.52 16.30 -22.12
N GLY A 55 23.80 15.36 -23.01
CA GLY A 55 23.82 13.93 -22.69
C GLY A 55 25.05 13.50 -21.87
N ILE A 56 26.08 14.36 -21.77
CA ILE A 56 27.31 14.07 -21.00
C ILE A 56 27.14 14.38 -19.50
N LEU A 57 26.13 15.20 -19.14
CA LEU A 57 25.83 15.60 -17.77
C LEU A 57 24.79 14.68 -17.07
N GLN A 58 24.29 13.69 -17.75
CA GLN A 58 23.37 12.73 -17.12
C GLN A 58 24.19 11.75 -16.29
N LYS A 59 23.93 11.76 -14.98
CA LYS A 59 24.45 10.71 -14.07
C LYS A 59 24.16 9.34 -14.69
N PRO A 60 25.12 8.40 -14.65
CA PRO A 60 24.86 7.05 -15.11
C PRO A 60 23.62 6.49 -14.38
N PRO A 61 22.82 5.64 -15.03
CA PRO A 61 21.67 5.05 -14.37
C PRO A 61 22.13 4.38 -13.08
N ARG A 62 21.56 4.78 -11.94
CA ARG A 62 21.84 4.15 -10.66
C ARG A 62 21.52 2.66 -10.79
N GLN A 63 22.42 1.83 -10.30
CA GLN A 63 22.14 0.42 -10.15
C GLN A 63 21.07 0.28 -9.06
N ILE A 64 20.09 -0.57 -9.29
CA ILE A 64 19.10 -0.92 -8.27
C ILE A 64 19.88 -1.51 -7.10
N LYS A 65 19.88 -0.81 -5.95
CA LYS A 65 20.46 -1.37 -4.74
C LYS A 65 19.63 -2.62 -4.40
N LYS A 66 20.30 -3.74 -4.22
CA LYS A 66 19.64 -4.92 -3.66
C LYS A 66 19.24 -4.55 -2.23
N PRO A 67 18.04 -4.92 -1.78
CA PRO A 67 17.66 -4.68 -0.39
C PRO A 67 18.72 -5.36 0.51
N GLU A 68 19.36 -4.56 1.35
CA GLU A 68 20.17 -5.07 2.44
C GLU A 68 19.21 -5.52 3.52
N TYR A 69 19.05 -6.82 3.63
CA TYR A 69 18.25 -7.38 4.72
C TYR A 69 19.06 -7.31 6.03
N GLU A 70 18.34 -7.14 7.12
CA GLU A 70 18.92 -7.20 8.47
C GLU A 70 19.70 -8.52 8.67
N PRO A 71 20.80 -8.50 9.43
CA PRO A 71 21.57 -9.70 9.74
C PRO A 71 20.67 -10.81 10.29
N GLY A 72 20.91 -12.04 9.89
CA GLY A 72 20.10 -13.20 10.27
C GLY A 72 18.77 -13.35 9.51
N TRP A 73 18.14 -12.24 9.08
CA TRP A 73 16.81 -12.30 8.45
C TRP A 73 16.76 -13.11 7.13
N THR A 74 17.79 -13.01 6.32
CA THR A 74 17.92 -13.81 5.08
C THR A 74 17.93 -15.31 5.34
N THR A 75 18.56 -15.73 6.43
CA THR A 75 18.62 -17.15 6.83
C THR A 75 17.25 -17.63 7.31
N VAL A 76 16.51 -16.82 8.08
CA VAL A 76 15.13 -17.10 8.50
C VAL A 76 14.21 -17.25 7.29
N LEU A 77 14.30 -16.36 6.29
CA LEU A 77 13.51 -16.47 5.06
C LEU A 77 13.90 -17.71 4.23
N THR A 78 15.20 -18.03 4.17
CA THR A 78 15.70 -19.21 3.47
C THR A 78 15.18 -20.50 4.13
N TRP A 79 15.20 -20.57 5.45
CA TRP A 79 14.61 -21.66 6.22
C TRP A 79 13.14 -21.87 5.88
N ARG A 80 12.34 -20.80 5.95
CA ARG A 80 10.91 -20.83 5.61
C ARG A 80 10.67 -21.34 4.19
N ASN A 81 11.40 -20.81 3.21
CA ASN A 81 11.22 -21.17 1.81
C ASN A 81 11.59 -22.63 1.55
N ARG A 82 12.69 -23.12 2.15
CA ARG A 82 13.10 -24.52 2.02
C ARG A 82 12.09 -25.49 2.65
N LEU A 83 11.47 -25.11 3.79
CA LEU A 83 10.38 -25.91 4.38
C LEU A 83 9.18 -25.97 3.44
N LEU A 84 8.78 -24.87 2.81
CA LEU A 84 7.65 -24.85 1.86
C LEU A 84 7.94 -25.67 0.59
N GLU A 85 9.18 -25.72 0.17
CA GLU A 85 9.64 -26.48 -1.01
C GLU A 85 9.99 -27.95 -0.66
N SER A 86 9.84 -28.37 0.60
CA SER A 86 10.23 -29.69 1.11
C SER A 86 11.72 -30.00 0.86
N VAL A 87 12.57 -28.96 0.90
CA VAL A 87 14.04 -29.06 0.77
C VAL A 87 14.65 -29.02 2.16
N ARG A 88 15.81 -29.65 2.34
CA ARG A 88 16.53 -29.66 3.61
C ARG A 88 16.75 -28.24 4.13
N PRO A 89 16.27 -27.90 5.37
CA PRO A 89 16.46 -26.59 5.98
C PRO A 89 17.94 -26.31 6.31
N PRO A 90 18.33 -25.05 6.61
CA PRO A 90 19.62 -24.73 7.20
C PRO A 90 19.84 -25.49 8.50
N THR A 91 21.10 -25.65 8.87
CA THR A 91 21.45 -26.36 10.12
C THR A 91 20.97 -25.62 11.36
N ARG A 92 20.74 -26.37 12.45
CA ARG A 92 20.32 -25.79 13.74
C ARG A 92 21.23 -24.65 14.21
N THR A 93 22.54 -24.84 14.07
CA THR A 93 23.55 -23.82 14.44
C THR A 93 23.40 -22.52 13.64
N GLU A 94 23.15 -22.62 12.33
CA GLU A 94 22.90 -21.45 11.46
C GLU A 94 21.58 -20.75 11.83
N LEU A 95 20.56 -21.49 12.24
CA LEU A 95 19.28 -20.93 12.62
C LEU A 95 19.30 -20.22 13.98
N VAL A 96 20.01 -20.79 14.97
CA VAL A 96 20.24 -20.17 16.29
C VAL A 96 21.06 -18.89 16.13
N GLU A 97 22.11 -18.93 15.34
CA GLU A 97 22.95 -17.76 15.06
C GLU A 97 22.15 -16.67 14.34
N ALA A 98 21.34 -17.03 13.37
CA ALA A 98 20.46 -16.08 12.65
C ALA A 98 19.44 -15.42 13.57
N PHE A 99 18.86 -16.17 14.50
CA PHE A 99 17.97 -15.65 15.53
C PHE A 99 18.67 -14.64 16.42
N ARG A 100 19.87 -14.99 16.91
CA ARG A 100 20.70 -14.13 17.73
C ARG A 100 21.10 -12.84 17.00
N GLU A 101 21.63 -12.94 15.79
CA GLU A 101 22.05 -11.79 14.99
C GLU A 101 20.92 -10.80 14.76
N LEU A 102 19.72 -11.31 14.44
CA LEU A 102 18.57 -10.47 14.19
C LEU A 102 18.17 -9.64 15.41
N PHE A 103 18.03 -10.26 16.58
CA PHE A 103 17.55 -9.55 17.75
C PHE A 103 18.62 -8.66 18.38
N VAL A 104 19.90 -9.07 18.37
CA VAL A 104 21.00 -8.18 18.77
C VAL A 104 21.10 -6.95 17.87
N TYR A 105 20.90 -7.12 16.57
CA TYR A 105 20.85 -6.00 15.63
C TYR A 105 19.66 -5.06 15.94
N LYS A 106 18.48 -5.62 16.16
CA LYS A 106 17.27 -4.86 16.52
C LYS A 106 17.48 -4.01 17.78
N LEU A 107 18.05 -4.59 18.83
CA LEU A 107 18.35 -3.88 20.08
C LEU A 107 19.42 -2.80 19.89
N ARG A 108 20.51 -3.14 19.19
CA ARG A 108 21.62 -2.21 18.96
C ARG A 108 21.20 -0.94 18.22
N PHE A 109 20.35 -1.07 17.22
CA PHE A 109 19.90 0.06 16.40
C PHE A 109 18.51 0.56 16.80
N ASN A 110 17.96 0.03 17.89
CA ASN A 110 16.63 0.38 18.39
C ASN A 110 15.53 0.29 17.30
N ILE A 111 15.57 -0.76 16.46
CA ILE A 111 14.64 -0.97 15.34
C ILE A 111 13.50 -1.89 15.79
N VAL A 112 12.27 -1.53 15.43
CA VAL A 112 11.06 -2.31 15.73
C VAL A 112 11.05 -3.64 14.98
N VAL A 113 10.53 -4.69 15.60
CA VAL A 113 10.21 -5.97 14.95
C VAL A 113 8.89 -5.79 14.21
N ASN A 114 8.81 -6.10 12.92
CA ASN A 114 7.55 -6.03 12.18
C ASN A 114 6.73 -7.33 12.29
N SER A 115 5.42 -7.29 11.96
CA SER A 115 4.51 -8.43 12.09
C SER A 115 4.98 -9.67 11.32
N THR A 116 5.60 -9.47 10.14
CA THR A 116 6.15 -10.58 9.33
C THR A 116 7.33 -11.23 10.03
N GLN A 117 8.20 -10.41 10.65
CA GLN A 117 9.34 -10.91 11.45
C GLN A 117 8.85 -11.62 12.70
N ALA A 118 7.89 -11.05 13.41
CA ALA A 118 7.29 -11.68 14.59
C ALA A 118 6.70 -13.05 14.25
N LEU A 119 5.92 -13.16 13.18
CA LEU A 119 5.33 -14.42 12.71
C LEU A 119 6.41 -15.47 12.39
N HIS A 120 7.43 -15.09 11.61
CA HIS A 120 8.44 -16.07 11.20
C HIS A 120 9.38 -16.45 12.33
N CYS A 121 9.74 -15.52 13.22
CA CYS A 121 10.56 -15.81 14.40
C CYS A 121 9.80 -16.67 15.40
N ARG A 122 8.48 -16.46 15.58
CA ARG A 122 7.64 -17.37 16.36
C ARG A 122 7.66 -18.80 15.81
N ASN A 123 7.49 -18.94 14.50
CA ASN A 123 7.50 -20.25 13.87
C ASN A 123 8.89 -20.92 13.94
N LEU A 124 9.96 -20.12 13.80
CA LEU A 124 11.32 -20.60 13.96
C LEU A 124 11.60 -21.05 15.42
N LEU A 125 11.13 -20.25 16.41
CA LEU A 125 11.25 -20.63 17.83
C LEU A 125 10.58 -21.97 18.10
N LYS A 126 9.33 -22.16 17.64
CA LYS A 126 8.64 -23.45 17.75
C LYS A 126 9.40 -24.59 17.09
N TYR A 127 9.88 -24.38 15.89
CA TYR A 127 10.68 -25.36 15.16
C TYR A 127 11.94 -25.76 15.92
N LEU A 128 12.68 -24.80 16.48
CA LEU A 128 13.90 -25.03 17.25
C LEU A 128 13.65 -25.76 18.58
N VAL A 129 12.49 -25.53 19.20
CA VAL A 129 12.07 -26.21 20.43
C VAL A 129 11.62 -27.63 20.13
N GLU A 130 10.77 -27.84 19.11
CA GLU A 130 10.22 -29.15 18.74
C GLU A 130 11.30 -30.13 18.24
N ASN A 131 12.34 -29.63 17.55
CA ASN A 131 13.43 -30.44 17.02
C ASN A 131 14.70 -30.39 17.90
N LYS A 132 14.53 -30.21 19.22
CA LYS A 132 15.66 -30.11 20.17
C LYS A 132 16.53 -31.35 20.19
N ASP A 133 15.94 -32.52 20.04
CA ASP A 133 16.56 -33.82 20.17
C ASP A 133 17.02 -34.44 18.82
N ASP A 134 16.52 -33.95 17.68
CA ASP A 134 16.75 -34.54 16.36
C ASP A 134 18.07 -34.10 15.70
N GLU A 135 18.59 -32.93 16.00
CA GLU A 135 19.83 -32.41 15.44
C GLU A 135 20.84 -32.02 16.52
N PRO A 136 22.11 -32.50 16.43
CA PRO A 136 23.16 -32.07 17.35
C PRO A 136 23.52 -30.59 17.08
N GLY A 137 23.43 -29.76 18.13
CA GLY A 137 23.79 -28.35 18.02
C GLY A 137 23.37 -27.57 19.27
N PRO A 138 23.87 -26.34 19.45
CA PRO A 138 23.46 -25.49 20.55
C PRO A 138 21.97 -25.16 20.48
N GLY A 139 21.30 -25.22 21.62
CA GLY A 139 19.94 -24.67 21.75
C GLY A 139 19.95 -23.15 21.88
N LEU A 140 18.77 -22.56 21.88
CA LEU A 140 18.61 -21.15 22.26
C LEU A 140 18.90 -21.01 23.75
N THR A 141 19.77 -20.06 24.10
CA THR A 141 20.10 -19.74 25.49
C THR A 141 19.16 -18.69 26.05
N LEU A 142 19.06 -18.57 27.36
CA LEU A 142 18.30 -17.53 28.04
C LEU A 142 18.66 -16.13 27.53
N THR A 143 19.94 -15.87 27.23
CA THR A 143 20.40 -14.56 26.71
C THR A 143 19.82 -14.22 25.35
N GLU A 144 19.65 -15.18 24.46
CA GLU A 144 19.03 -14.97 23.14
C GLU A 144 17.51 -14.78 23.25
N LEU A 145 16.88 -15.53 24.13
CA LEU A 145 15.45 -15.43 24.41
C LEU A 145 15.10 -14.08 25.06
N THR A 146 15.91 -13.63 26.05
CA THR A 146 15.72 -12.32 26.69
C THR A 146 15.98 -11.17 25.70
N ALA A 147 16.98 -11.27 24.83
CA ALA A 147 17.20 -10.28 23.77
C ALA A 147 16.01 -10.19 22.82
N ALA A 148 15.41 -11.31 22.45
CA ALA A 148 14.20 -11.30 21.61
C ALA A 148 13.00 -10.68 22.35
N ARG A 149 12.82 -10.98 23.62
CA ARG A 149 11.80 -10.37 24.49
C ARG A 149 11.95 -8.85 24.57
N GLU A 150 13.16 -8.37 24.86
CA GLU A 150 13.42 -6.93 24.95
C GLU A 150 13.18 -6.19 23.63
N ALA A 151 13.58 -6.81 22.51
CA ALA A 151 13.32 -6.24 21.19
C ALA A 151 11.83 -6.11 20.85
N LEU A 152 10.98 -6.97 21.43
CA LEU A 152 9.53 -6.91 21.28
C LEU A 152 8.85 -5.83 22.13
N LEU A 153 9.47 -5.34 23.21
CA LEU A 153 8.87 -4.30 24.06
C LEU A 153 8.75 -2.93 23.35
N LYS A 154 9.29 -2.80 22.16
CA LYS A 154 9.10 -1.62 21.33
C LYS A 154 7.83 -1.75 20.49
N LEU A 155 6.85 -0.87 20.73
CA LEU A 155 5.54 -0.90 20.07
C LEU A 155 5.67 -0.66 18.56
N PRO A 156 5.21 -1.59 17.69
CA PRO A 156 5.12 -1.35 16.26
C PRO A 156 3.93 -0.43 15.93
N LYS A 157 4.00 0.26 14.78
CA LYS A 157 2.91 1.10 14.26
C LYS A 157 1.89 0.30 13.41
N GLU A 158 1.76 -0.99 13.65
CA GLU A 158 0.96 -1.91 12.86
C GLU A 158 0.16 -2.87 13.76
N ASP A 159 -0.61 -3.79 13.18
CA ASP A 159 -1.32 -4.83 13.92
C ASP A 159 -0.34 -5.66 14.75
N THR A 160 -0.61 -5.75 16.05
CA THR A 160 0.25 -6.37 17.07
C THR A 160 -0.05 -7.84 17.34
N LYS A 161 -1.01 -8.43 16.63
CA LYS A 161 -1.44 -9.82 16.86
C LYS A 161 -0.29 -10.83 16.81
N GLU A 162 0.57 -10.74 15.81
CA GLU A 162 1.70 -11.67 15.68
C GLU A 162 2.78 -11.44 16.75
N HIS A 163 2.93 -10.20 17.23
CA HIS A 163 3.81 -9.84 18.32
C HIS A 163 3.33 -10.44 19.66
N LEU A 164 2.02 -10.35 19.90
CA LEU A 164 1.39 -10.96 21.06
C LEU A 164 1.60 -12.47 21.09
N GLU A 165 1.32 -13.15 19.97
CA GLU A 165 1.52 -14.58 19.83
C GLU A 165 3.01 -15.01 20.02
N PHE A 166 3.91 -14.16 19.53
CA PHE A 166 5.35 -14.42 19.71
C PHE A 166 5.79 -14.18 21.15
N SER A 167 5.27 -13.15 21.83
CA SER A 167 5.54 -12.91 23.26
C SER A 167 5.07 -14.05 24.15
N ARG A 168 3.89 -14.61 23.86
CA ARG A 168 3.39 -15.83 24.56
C ARG A 168 4.34 -17.00 24.36
N ALA A 169 4.73 -17.28 23.12
CA ALA A 169 5.63 -18.39 22.82
C ALA A 169 7.02 -18.21 23.47
N LEU A 170 7.54 -16.98 23.50
CA LEU A 170 8.80 -16.67 24.17
C LEU A 170 8.71 -16.87 25.69
N TYR A 171 7.63 -16.37 26.30
CA TYR A 171 7.45 -16.52 27.75
C TYR A 171 7.32 -17.98 28.18
N ASP A 172 6.58 -18.80 27.40
CA ASP A 172 6.46 -20.23 27.67
C ASP A 172 7.81 -20.94 27.62
N VAL A 173 8.67 -20.62 26.64
CA VAL A 173 10.00 -21.20 26.48
C VAL A 173 10.93 -20.72 27.61
N ILE A 174 10.94 -19.41 27.91
CA ILE A 174 11.75 -18.84 29.00
C ILE A 174 11.36 -19.49 30.35
N LYS A 175 10.07 -19.61 30.63
CA LYS A 175 9.55 -20.23 31.83
C LYS A 175 9.96 -21.70 31.94
N ALA A 176 9.95 -22.45 30.83
CA ALA A 176 10.37 -23.83 30.80
C ALA A 176 11.90 -23.99 31.04
N GLU A 177 12.72 -23.15 30.43
CA GLU A 177 14.19 -23.19 30.63
C GLU A 177 14.58 -22.77 32.07
N ARG A 178 13.89 -21.76 32.66
CA ARG A 178 14.12 -21.40 34.09
C ARG A 178 13.59 -22.42 35.09
N ALA A 179 12.53 -23.16 34.76
CA ALA A 179 12.02 -24.21 35.63
C ALA A 179 13.01 -25.37 35.83
N LEU A 180 14.03 -25.47 34.99
CA LEU A 180 15.14 -26.39 35.10
C LEU A 180 16.17 -25.89 36.17
N ASP A 181 16.22 -24.57 36.44
CA ASP A 181 17.07 -23.94 37.45
C ASP A 181 16.20 -23.39 38.60
N ALA A 182 15.95 -24.21 39.62
CA ALA A 182 15.00 -23.92 40.73
C ALA A 182 15.38 -22.74 41.66
N ALA A 183 16.47 -21.98 41.38
CA ALA A 183 16.98 -20.89 42.22
C ALA A 183 17.23 -19.57 41.49
N ASP A 184 16.62 -19.33 40.28
CA ASP A 184 16.91 -18.14 39.49
C ASP A 184 16.07 -16.92 39.94
N PRO A 185 16.70 -15.81 40.38
CA PRO A 185 16.00 -14.58 40.79
C PRO A 185 15.34 -13.81 39.59
N GLY A 186 15.63 -14.16 38.33
CA GLY A 186 15.11 -13.48 37.15
C GLY A 186 13.68 -13.84 36.77
N ALA A 187 13.02 -14.76 37.46
CA ALA A 187 11.64 -15.17 37.11
C ALA A 187 10.62 -14.04 37.27
N THR A 188 10.83 -13.13 38.23
CA THR A 188 9.98 -11.95 38.45
C THR A 188 10.14 -10.93 37.34
N GLU A 189 11.37 -10.68 36.89
CA GLU A 189 11.65 -9.76 35.77
C GLU A 189 11.08 -10.28 34.47
N ASP A 190 11.13 -11.60 34.25
CA ASP A 190 10.55 -12.21 33.06
C ASP A 190 9.02 -12.12 33.05
N PHE A 191 8.41 -12.29 34.22
CA PHE A 191 6.96 -12.12 34.36
C PHE A 191 6.53 -10.67 34.17
N GLU A 192 7.27 -9.72 34.73
CA GLU A 192 7.02 -8.28 34.52
C GLU A 192 7.11 -7.91 33.07
N ALA A 193 8.17 -8.32 32.36
CA ALA A 193 8.33 -8.08 30.97
C ALA A 193 7.21 -8.72 30.09
N TYR A 194 6.73 -9.89 30.48
CA TYR A 194 5.60 -10.56 29.86
C TYR A 194 4.30 -9.77 30.07
N LEU A 195 4.02 -9.28 31.27
CA LEU A 195 2.86 -8.43 31.55
C LEU A 195 2.91 -7.13 30.72
N VAL A 196 4.08 -6.50 30.66
CA VAL A 196 4.27 -5.30 29.82
C VAL A 196 4.00 -5.62 28.36
N ALA A 197 4.45 -6.77 27.85
CA ALA A 197 4.15 -7.18 26.48
C ALA A 197 2.66 -7.43 26.23
N LEU A 198 1.96 -8.10 27.18
CA LEU A 198 0.51 -8.32 27.08
C LEU A 198 -0.27 -7.00 27.03
N THR A 199 0.06 -6.05 27.90
CA THR A 199 -0.60 -4.74 27.95
C THR A 199 -0.27 -3.91 26.70
N LEU A 200 0.98 -3.95 26.25
CA LEU A 200 1.45 -3.23 25.06
C LEU A 200 0.75 -3.71 23.78
N PHE A 201 0.44 -5.01 23.69
CA PHE A 201 -0.16 -5.63 22.50
C PHE A 201 -1.69 -5.84 22.61
N GLY A 202 -2.35 -5.21 23.57
CA GLY A 202 -3.81 -5.18 23.65
C GLY A 202 -4.44 -6.44 24.24
N ALA A 203 -3.72 -7.17 25.10
CA ALA A 203 -4.22 -8.34 25.83
C ALA A 203 -4.23 -8.12 27.35
N SER A 204 -4.61 -6.93 27.81
CA SER A 204 -4.58 -6.56 29.24
C SER A 204 -5.54 -7.39 30.10
N GLU A 205 -6.60 -7.97 29.56
CA GLU A 205 -7.50 -8.89 30.27
C GLU A 205 -6.78 -10.20 30.64
N GLU A 206 -6.00 -10.76 29.71
CA GLU A 206 -5.13 -11.91 29.97
C GLU A 206 -4.03 -11.53 30.96
N GLY A 207 -3.46 -10.32 30.82
CA GLY A 207 -2.50 -9.76 31.78
C GLY A 207 -3.07 -9.68 33.18
N LEU A 208 -4.31 -9.23 33.36
CA LEU A 208 -5.01 -9.18 34.66
C LEU A 208 -5.18 -10.58 35.24
N SER A 209 -5.61 -11.54 34.45
CA SER A 209 -5.80 -12.92 34.91
C SER A 209 -4.47 -13.56 35.34
N SER A 210 -3.42 -13.38 34.54
CA SER A 210 -2.08 -13.85 34.85
C SER A 210 -1.50 -13.19 36.11
N LEU A 211 -1.73 -11.88 36.29
CA LEU A 211 -1.31 -11.15 37.48
C LEU A 211 -2.02 -11.65 38.74
N GLN A 212 -3.32 -11.94 38.69
CA GLN A 212 -4.07 -12.47 39.81
C GLN A 212 -3.54 -13.86 40.23
N GLU A 213 -3.25 -14.71 39.24
CA GLU A 213 -2.64 -16.02 39.53
C GLU A 213 -1.24 -15.89 40.16
N TYR A 214 -0.40 -15.02 39.62
CA TYR A 214 0.93 -14.73 40.13
C TYR A 214 0.85 -14.15 41.56
N TRP A 215 -0.05 -13.16 41.79
CA TRP A 215 -0.24 -12.52 43.08
C TRP A 215 -0.65 -13.50 44.20
N SER A 216 -1.46 -14.50 43.87
CA SER A 216 -1.86 -15.54 44.82
C SER A 216 -0.72 -16.41 45.30
N ARG A 217 0.36 -16.52 44.54
CA ARG A 217 1.55 -17.30 44.86
C ARG A 217 2.68 -16.46 45.49
N LEU A 218 2.59 -15.13 45.38
CA LEU A 218 3.64 -14.23 45.85
C LEU A 218 3.62 -14.11 47.39
N PRO A 219 4.79 -14.25 48.06
CA PRO A 219 4.91 -14.04 49.48
C PRO A 219 4.47 -12.62 49.89
N GLU A 220 3.85 -12.49 51.07
CA GLU A 220 3.36 -11.16 51.53
C GLU A 220 4.47 -10.12 51.65
N ALA A 221 5.69 -10.54 51.96
CA ALA A 221 6.86 -9.66 52.10
C ALA A 221 7.29 -9.02 50.77
N GLU A 222 6.98 -9.64 49.60
CA GLU A 222 7.36 -9.17 48.29
C GLU A 222 6.24 -8.35 47.60
N ARG A 223 5.01 -8.44 48.08
CA ARG A 223 3.85 -7.73 47.50
C ARG A 223 4.01 -6.20 47.37
N PRO A 224 4.62 -5.49 48.34
CA PRO A 224 4.84 -4.05 48.20
C PRO A 224 5.71 -3.67 46.99
N ASN A 225 6.71 -4.49 46.67
CA ASN A 225 7.62 -4.27 45.54
C ASN A 225 6.95 -4.57 44.19
N ALA A 226 5.92 -5.41 44.21
CA ALA A 226 5.20 -5.84 43.01
C ALA A 226 3.97 -4.95 42.68
N GLN A 227 3.75 -3.84 43.38
CA GLN A 227 2.62 -2.92 43.13
C GLN A 227 2.62 -2.34 41.72
N ASN A 228 3.79 -2.11 41.14
CA ASN A 228 3.94 -1.58 39.78
C ASN A 228 3.31 -2.50 38.71
N LEU A 229 3.23 -3.81 38.98
CA LEU A 229 2.58 -4.76 38.06
C LEU A 229 1.09 -4.44 37.88
N TRP A 230 0.41 -4.04 38.96
CA TRP A 230 -1.00 -3.61 38.92
C TRP A 230 -1.15 -2.32 38.15
N VAL A 231 -0.23 -1.36 38.35
CA VAL A 231 -0.24 -0.10 37.59
C VAL A 231 -0.10 -0.37 36.08
N ASN A 232 0.83 -1.24 35.67
CA ASN A 232 1.03 -1.60 34.26
C ASN A 232 -0.24 -2.21 33.64
N VAL A 233 -0.90 -3.15 34.34
CA VAL A 233 -2.14 -3.76 33.84
C VAL A 233 -3.29 -2.75 33.77
N LEU A 234 -3.44 -1.89 34.77
CA LEU A 234 -4.45 -0.83 34.75
C LEU A 234 -4.20 0.17 33.62
N GLN A 235 -2.94 0.55 33.34
CA GLN A 235 -2.60 1.39 32.19
C GLN A 235 -2.96 0.72 30.88
N GLY A 236 -2.68 -0.57 30.70
CA GLY A 236 -3.06 -1.33 29.53
C GLY A 236 -4.57 -1.38 29.31
N LEU A 237 -5.35 -1.68 30.37
CA LEU A 237 -6.83 -1.65 30.33
C LEU A 237 -7.36 -0.26 29.97
N ALA A 238 -6.71 0.80 30.46
CA ALA A 238 -7.05 2.17 30.14
C ALA A 238 -6.75 2.50 28.66
N GLU A 239 -5.62 2.06 28.13
CA GLU A 239 -5.26 2.25 26.71
C GLU A 239 -6.18 1.47 25.78
N GLU A 240 -6.59 0.27 26.17
CA GLU A 240 -7.59 -0.52 25.42
C GLU A 240 -9.02 0.03 25.54
N GLY A 241 -9.26 1.01 26.41
CA GLY A 241 -10.57 1.64 26.59
C GLY A 241 -11.58 0.79 27.36
N ARG A 242 -11.16 -0.23 28.10
CA ARG A 242 -12.00 -1.21 28.83
C ARG A 242 -12.43 -0.69 30.21
N GLU A 243 -13.35 0.25 30.22
CA GLU A 243 -13.77 0.99 31.42
C GLU A 243 -14.26 0.10 32.57
N ALA A 244 -15.17 -0.85 32.31
CA ALA A 244 -15.74 -1.71 33.34
C ALA A 244 -14.66 -2.58 34.00
N GLN A 245 -13.78 -3.16 33.19
CA GLN A 245 -12.69 -4.01 33.68
C GLN A 245 -11.63 -3.20 34.43
N LEU A 246 -11.36 -1.96 34.00
CA LEU A 246 -10.44 -1.05 34.67
C LEU A 246 -10.90 -0.72 36.11
N VAL A 247 -12.19 -0.39 36.27
CA VAL A 247 -12.78 -0.07 37.58
C VAL A 247 -12.81 -1.30 38.48
N ASP A 248 -13.19 -2.46 37.94
CA ASP A 248 -13.23 -3.73 38.66
C ASP A 248 -11.82 -4.18 39.08
N ALA A 249 -10.83 -4.05 38.21
CA ALA A 249 -9.44 -4.39 38.53
C ALA A 249 -8.86 -3.51 39.66
N LEU A 250 -9.19 -2.21 39.66
CA LEU A 250 -8.77 -1.32 40.74
C LEU A 250 -9.48 -1.69 42.05
N ALA A 251 -10.77 -2.00 42.03
CA ALA A 251 -11.49 -2.44 43.25
C ALA A 251 -10.85 -3.72 43.86
N ARG A 252 -10.47 -4.66 42.97
CA ARG A 252 -9.77 -5.88 43.45
C ARG A 252 -8.38 -5.58 44.03
N ALA A 253 -7.64 -4.64 43.43
CA ALA A 253 -6.35 -4.22 43.97
C ALA A 253 -6.50 -3.64 45.40
N GLU A 254 -7.56 -2.87 45.63
CA GLU A 254 -7.90 -2.31 46.94
C GLU A 254 -8.35 -3.40 47.96
N GLU A 255 -9.16 -4.38 47.54
CA GLU A 255 -9.56 -5.53 48.32
C GLU A 255 -8.33 -6.35 48.79
N LEU A 256 -7.29 -6.40 47.96
CA LEU A 256 -5.99 -7.02 48.26
C LEU A 256 -5.11 -6.16 49.20
N GLY A 257 -5.60 -5.00 49.63
CA GLY A 257 -4.91 -4.10 50.58
C GLY A 257 -3.89 -3.18 49.94
N LEU A 258 -3.89 -3.02 48.60
CA LEU A 258 -2.99 -2.07 47.94
C LEU A 258 -3.47 -0.63 48.16
N PRO A 259 -2.58 0.29 48.57
CA PRO A 259 -2.94 1.67 48.80
C PRO A 259 -3.21 2.38 47.47
N PHE A 260 -4.20 3.29 47.45
CA PHE A 260 -4.50 4.12 46.30
C PHE A 260 -3.45 5.21 46.13
N THR A 261 -2.38 4.89 45.40
CA THR A 261 -1.21 5.75 45.19
C THR A 261 -1.46 6.80 44.09
N SER A 262 -0.53 7.75 43.97
CA SER A 262 -0.48 8.74 42.90
C SER A 262 -0.53 8.12 41.50
N SER A 263 0.08 6.93 41.29
CA SER A 263 0.03 6.20 40.02
C SER A 263 -1.36 5.66 39.69
N PHE A 264 -2.07 5.06 40.66
CA PHE A 264 -3.46 4.64 40.44
C PHE A 264 -4.37 5.84 40.17
N HIS A 265 -4.18 6.93 40.94
CA HIS A 265 -4.90 8.18 40.71
C HIS A 265 -4.68 8.73 39.30
N GLU A 266 -3.42 8.69 38.83
CA GLU A 266 -3.05 9.14 37.47
C GLU A 266 -3.80 8.31 36.41
N VAL A 267 -3.72 6.98 36.46
CA VAL A 267 -4.35 6.11 35.47
C VAL A 267 -5.85 6.37 35.39
N MET A 268 -6.55 6.37 36.54
CA MET A 268 -8.00 6.55 36.57
C MET A 268 -8.42 7.94 36.08
N THR A 269 -7.77 8.98 36.59
CA THR A 269 -8.13 10.36 36.24
C THR A 269 -7.83 10.65 34.77
N THR A 270 -6.66 10.22 34.26
CA THR A 270 -6.29 10.48 32.86
C THR A 270 -7.16 9.71 31.88
N PHE A 271 -7.58 8.50 32.23
CA PHE A 271 -8.50 7.70 31.42
C PHE A 271 -9.84 8.40 31.18
N PHE A 272 -10.51 8.84 32.26
CA PHE A 272 -11.78 9.51 32.15
C PHE A 272 -11.67 10.91 31.55
N ALA A 273 -10.56 11.61 31.80
CA ALA A 273 -10.28 12.91 31.20
C ALA A 273 -10.08 12.81 29.68
N LYS A 274 -9.39 11.77 29.17
CA LYS A 274 -9.24 11.51 27.74
C LYS A 274 -10.54 11.11 27.05
N LYS A 275 -11.46 10.46 27.78
CA LYS A 275 -12.81 10.14 27.30
C LYS A 275 -13.80 11.33 27.39
N ASP A 276 -13.35 12.47 27.88
CA ASP A 276 -14.17 13.67 28.12
C ASP A 276 -15.41 13.41 29.02
N ASN A 277 -15.34 12.43 29.91
CA ASN A 277 -16.40 12.14 30.89
C ASN A 277 -16.28 13.06 32.10
N VAL A 278 -17.03 14.16 32.08
CA VAL A 278 -16.93 15.22 33.08
C VAL A 278 -17.25 14.73 34.52
N LEU A 279 -18.21 13.85 34.67
CA LEU A 279 -18.66 13.39 36.02
C LEU A 279 -17.59 12.47 36.65
N GLU A 280 -17.18 11.46 35.93
CA GLU A 280 -16.17 10.51 36.42
C GLU A 280 -14.80 11.15 36.58
N THR A 281 -14.40 12.03 35.66
CA THR A 281 -13.12 12.77 35.80
C THR A 281 -13.09 13.58 37.11
N LYS A 282 -14.15 14.29 37.43
CA LYS A 282 -14.26 15.06 38.68
C LYS A 282 -14.21 14.15 39.90
N LYS A 283 -14.97 13.05 39.89
CA LYS A 283 -15.02 12.06 40.97
C LYS A 283 -13.63 11.46 41.25
N TRP A 284 -12.94 10.98 40.23
CA TRP A 284 -11.64 10.35 40.39
C TRP A 284 -10.56 11.37 40.75
N PHE A 285 -10.55 12.56 40.19
CA PHE A 285 -9.60 13.61 40.56
C PHE A 285 -9.74 14.06 42.01
N LEU A 286 -10.94 14.13 42.55
CA LEU A 286 -11.22 14.55 43.94
C LEU A 286 -10.97 13.44 44.97
N ARG A 287 -10.75 12.21 44.52
CA ARG A 287 -10.44 11.09 45.43
C ARG A 287 -9.07 11.29 46.06
N PRO A 288 -8.93 11.27 47.40
CA PRO A 288 -7.66 11.49 48.08
C PRO A 288 -6.66 10.38 47.76
N VAL A 289 -5.43 10.78 47.48
CA VAL A 289 -4.29 9.91 47.31
C VAL A 289 -3.77 9.46 48.68
N HIS A 290 -3.20 8.25 48.74
CA HIS A 290 -2.60 7.72 49.94
C HIS A 290 -1.57 8.71 50.54
N ASN A 291 -1.49 8.83 51.86
CA ASN A 291 -0.64 9.77 52.58
C ASN A 291 -0.91 11.26 52.27
N ASN A 292 -2.05 11.62 51.68
CA ASN A 292 -2.34 12.98 51.22
C ASN A 292 -1.29 13.56 50.26
N GLU A 293 -0.65 12.71 49.50
CA GLU A 293 0.25 13.14 48.43
C GLU A 293 -0.50 13.93 47.36
N HIS A 294 0.19 14.86 46.69
CA HIS A 294 -0.37 15.57 45.55
C HIS A 294 -0.50 14.64 44.34
N PRO A 295 -1.58 14.76 43.55
CA PRO A 295 -1.66 14.12 42.25
C PRO A 295 -0.43 14.41 41.38
N SER A 296 -0.05 13.51 40.49
CA SER A 296 1.13 13.68 39.65
C SER A 296 1.02 14.91 38.71
N PRO A 297 2.16 15.51 38.31
CA PRO A 297 2.16 16.60 37.32
C PRO A 297 1.49 16.20 36.02
N ARG A 298 1.56 14.93 35.63
CA ARG A 298 0.90 14.39 34.44
C ARG A 298 -0.63 14.42 34.58
N THR A 299 -1.14 14.11 35.78
CA THR A 299 -2.59 14.24 36.06
C THR A 299 -3.04 15.68 35.91
N PHE A 300 -2.32 16.64 36.49
CA PHE A 300 -2.66 18.06 36.36
C PHE A 300 -2.59 18.56 34.89
N ARG A 301 -1.63 18.09 34.12
CA ARG A 301 -1.52 18.42 32.70
C ARG A 301 -2.74 17.89 31.92
N GLU A 302 -3.14 16.65 32.15
CA GLU A 302 -4.31 16.07 31.48
C GLU A 302 -5.62 16.77 31.89
N ILE A 303 -5.75 17.12 33.16
CA ILE A 303 -6.90 17.93 33.65
C ILE A 303 -6.90 19.33 33.02
N LEU A 304 -5.76 19.92 32.75
CA LEU A 304 -5.65 21.20 32.06
C LEU A 304 -6.23 21.09 30.63
N HIS A 305 -5.76 20.11 29.85
CA HIS A 305 -6.22 19.88 28.49
C HIS A 305 -7.72 19.49 28.46
N PHE A 306 -8.14 18.62 29.37
CA PHE A 306 -9.55 18.27 29.55
C PHE A 306 -10.42 19.51 29.82
N SER A 307 -9.97 20.38 30.72
CA SER A 307 -10.66 21.62 31.06
C SER A 307 -10.80 22.56 29.85
N ALA A 308 -9.76 22.64 29.02
CA ALA A 308 -9.78 23.44 27.81
C ALA A 308 -10.77 22.86 26.77
N ARG A 309 -10.76 21.55 26.54
CA ARG A 309 -11.67 20.87 25.61
C ARG A 309 -13.14 20.96 26.03
N ASN A 310 -13.40 20.77 27.33
CA ASN A 310 -14.77 20.66 27.88
C ASN A 310 -15.29 21.96 28.50
N ASN A 311 -14.57 23.06 28.35
CA ASN A 311 -14.92 24.37 28.88
C ASN A 311 -15.16 24.37 30.42
N GLN A 312 -14.35 23.58 31.17
CA GLN A 312 -14.47 23.43 32.64
C GLN A 312 -13.51 24.35 33.40
N ARG A 313 -13.21 25.53 32.87
CA ARG A 313 -12.25 26.50 33.47
C ARG A 313 -12.64 26.93 34.88
N GLY A 314 -13.94 27.06 35.14
CA GLY A 314 -14.46 27.43 36.48
C GLY A 314 -14.20 26.38 37.57
N TRP A 315 -14.18 25.11 37.18
CA TRP A 315 -13.87 24.01 38.11
C TRP A 315 -12.37 23.89 38.36
N THR A 316 -11.53 24.07 37.34
CA THR A 316 -10.07 23.90 37.46
C THR A 316 -9.38 25.08 38.11
N ALA A 317 -9.91 26.31 37.99
CA ALA A 317 -9.30 27.52 38.55
C ALA A 317 -8.99 27.42 40.08
N PRO A 318 -9.92 26.99 40.96
CA PRO A 318 -9.63 26.85 42.37
C PRO A 318 -8.63 25.69 42.67
N ILE A 319 -8.57 24.66 41.79
CA ILE A 319 -7.65 23.55 41.92
C ILE A 319 -6.22 24.02 41.69
N PHE A 320 -5.98 24.73 40.58
CA PHE A 320 -4.66 25.27 40.27
C PHE A 320 -4.22 26.36 41.27
N LYS A 321 -5.18 27.14 41.81
CA LYS A 321 -4.87 28.11 42.87
C LYS A 321 -4.38 27.42 44.15
N LYS A 322 -5.06 26.35 44.60
CA LYS A 322 -4.63 25.56 45.74
C LYS A 322 -3.25 24.93 45.50
N LEU A 323 -2.96 24.49 44.27
CA LEU A 323 -1.66 23.94 43.91
C LEU A 323 -0.55 25.00 44.06
N VAL A 324 -0.78 26.23 43.58
CA VAL A 324 0.17 27.34 43.75
C VAL A 324 0.39 27.66 45.21
N ASP A 325 -0.67 27.72 46.06
CA ASP A 325 -0.59 28.01 47.48
C ASP A 325 0.17 26.92 48.28
N ALA A 326 0.28 25.72 47.76
CA ALA A 326 0.97 24.58 48.37
C ALA A 326 2.51 24.54 48.11
N ASN A 327 3.09 25.53 47.41
CA ASN A 327 4.46 25.59 46.96
C ASN A 327 4.91 24.29 46.26
N PRO A 328 4.39 23.97 45.09
CA PRO A 328 4.56 22.71 44.43
C PRO A 328 5.97 22.50 43.86
N SER A 329 6.28 21.25 43.46
CA SER A 329 7.55 20.90 42.81
C SER A 329 7.68 21.64 41.45
N LYS A 330 8.90 21.66 40.92
CA LYS A 330 9.24 22.30 39.63
C LYS A 330 8.31 21.80 38.48
N GLU A 331 8.07 20.50 38.42
CA GLU A 331 7.22 19.91 37.36
C GLU A 331 5.76 20.36 37.46
N HIS A 332 5.24 20.59 38.67
CA HIS A 332 3.93 21.19 38.86
C HIS A 332 3.91 22.66 38.47
N TRP A 333 5.00 23.43 38.73
CA TRP A 333 5.13 24.81 38.25
C TRP A 333 5.06 24.89 36.73
N ASP A 334 5.68 23.96 36.03
CA ASP A 334 5.62 23.88 34.57
C ASP A 334 4.16 23.77 34.07
N VAL A 335 3.35 22.95 34.75
CA VAL A 335 1.92 22.85 34.43
C VAL A 335 1.12 24.09 34.81
N VAL A 336 1.49 24.78 35.91
CA VAL A 336 0.87 26.05 36.28
C VAL A 336 1.12 27.13 35.22
N TYR A 337 2.31 27.23 34.67
CA TYR A 337 2.63 28.15 33.56
C TYR A 337 1.81 27.81 32.32
N GLN A 338 1.69 26.51 31.97
CA GLN A 338 0.84 26.07 30.87
C GLN A 338 -0.64 26.44 31.12
N TRP A 339 -1.14 26.29 32.35
CA TRP A 339 -2.49 26.68 32.75
C TRP A 339 -2.72 28.18 32.61
N ALA A 340 -1.76 29.03 33.02
CA ALA A 340 -1.83 30.47 32.87
C ALA A 340 -2.00 30.87 31.39
N VAL A 341 -1.30 30.23 30.48
CA VAL A 341 -1.40 30.52 29.04
C VAL A 341 -2.69 29.92 28.47
N LEU A 342 -3.02 28.65 28.72
CA LEU A 342 -4.12 27.94 28.05
C LEU A 342 -5.50 28.36 28.58
N SER A 343 -5.64 28.47 29.90
CA SER A 343 -6.93 28.72 30.55
C SER A 343 -7.18 30.17 30.92
N MET A 344 -6.14 30.87 31.36
CA MET A 344 -6.27 32.28 31.79
C MET A 344 -5.97 33.28 30.63
N GLY A 345 -5.45 32.79 29.51
CA GLY A 345 -5.12 33.65 28.36
C GLY A 345 -3.95 34.63 28.62
N LYS A 346 -3.09 34.28 29.57
CA LYS A 346 -1.92 35.12 29.91
C LYS A 346 -0.93 35.18 28.76
N GLY A 347 -0.35 36.34 28.53
CA GLY A 347 0.69 36.55 27.52
C GLY A 347 2.09 36.32 28.07
N LEU A 348 3.10 36.50 27.21
CA LEU A 348 4.49 36.28 27.56
C LEU A 348 4.94 37.20 28.74
N ASP A 349 4.50 38.47 28.76
CA ASP A 349 4.90 39.41 29.80
C ASP A 349 4.37 38.98 31.18
N ASP A 350 3.15 38.42 31.23
CA ASP A 350 2.58 37.83 32.45
C ASP A 350 3.42 36.63 32.94
N ILE A 351 3.84 35.78 32.00
CA ILE A 351 4.68 34.60 32.30
C ILE A 351 6.06 35.02 32.80
N LYS A 352 6.67 36.04 32.20
CA LYS A 352 7.91 36.68 32.73
C LYS A 352 7.75 37.11 34.18
N GLY A 353 6.65 37.84 34.48
CA GLY A 353 6.33 38.24 35.84
C GLY A 353 6.17 37.05 36.79
N MET A 354 5.55 35.97 36.35
CA MET A 354 5.41 34.74 37.17
C MET A 354 6.79 34.10 37.44
N PHE A 355 7.68 34.01 36.45
CA PHE A 355 9.04 33.53 36.65
C PHE A 355 9.82 34.36 37.69
N GLU A 356 9.74 35.69 37.61
CA GLU A 356 10.39 36.56 38.57
C GLU A 356 9.83 36.42 40.00
N VAL A 357 8.51 36.20 40.13
CA VAL A 357 7.87 36.02 41.44
C VAL A 357 8.32 34.69 42.05
N VAL A 358 8.33 33.61 41.28
CA VAL A 358 8.78 32.28 41.74
C VAL A 358 10.28 32.33 42.12
N ALA A 359 11.13 32.96 41.33
CA ALA A 359 12.55 33.14 41.65
C ALA A 359 12.78 33.95 42.94
N ARG A 360 11.99 35.00 43.21
CA ARG A 360 12.09 35.80 44.44
C ARG A 360 11.64 35.04 45.68
N HIS A 361 10.66 34.12 45.57
CA HIS A 361 10.16 33.34 46.69
C HIS A 361 11.06 32.16 47.03
N ASN A 362 11.88 31.71 46.09
CA ASN A 362 12.77 30.55 46.25
C ASN A 362 14.23 30.93 45.88
N PRO A 363 14.87 31.83 46.59
CA PRO A 363 16.18 32.36 46.23
C PRO A 363 17.30 31.34 46.33
N ASP A 364 17.12 30.33 47.20
CA ASP A 364 18.10 29.30 47.49
C ASP A 364 17.94 28.02 46.66
N ASP A 365 16.81 27.89 45.92
CA ASP A 365 16.50 26.70 45.13
C ASP A 365 16.49 26.99 43.64
N SER A 366 17.67 26.82 43.02
CA SER A 366 17.83 27.00 41.55
C SER A 366 17.12 25.90 40.74
N SER A 367 16.70 24.81 41.39
CA SER A 367 16.02 23.71 40.69
C SER A 367 14.60 24.08 40.20
N ILE A 368 13.97 25.08 40.81
CA ILE A 368 12.62 25.55 40.50
C ILE A 368 12.62 26.54 39.32
N LEU A 369 13.78 27.05 38.90
CA LEU A 369 13.86 27.97 37.81
C LEU A 369 13.45 27.39 36.47
N PRO A 370 12.92 28.23 35.55
CA PRO A 370 12.55 27.76 34.21
C PRO A 370 13.75 27.16 33.48
N ASP A 371 13.51 26.04 32.88
CA ASP A 371 14.45 25.29 32.06
C ASP A 371 13.90 25.01 30.64
N THR A 372 14.63 24.25 29.85
CA THR A 372 14.21 23.84 28.50
C THR A 372 12.86 23.11 28.50
N ARG A 373 12.56 22.29 29.55
CA ARG A 373 11.28 21.58 29.67
C ARG A 373 10.11 22.56 29.88
N THR A 374 10.31 23.62 30.67
CA THR A 374 9.34 24.71 30.87
C THR A 374 8.99 25.37 29.54
N ILE A 375 10.02 25.74 28.77
CA ILE A 375 9.83 26.39 27.45
C ILE A 375 9.14 25.44 26.47
N ASN A 376 9.54 24.17 26.41
CA ASN A 376 8.92 23.19 25.53
C ASN A 376 7.43 23.00 25.88
N GLY A 377 7.08 22.92 27.18
CA GLY A 377 5.68 22.83 27.61
C GLY A 377 4.83 24.05 27.22
N LEU A 378 5.40 25.26 27.29
CA LEU A 378 4.74 26.49 26.83
C LEU A 378 4.61 26.53 25.31
N LEU A 379 5.59 26.03 24.55
CA LEU A 379 5.52 25.88 23.10
C LEU A 379 4.43 24.88 22.70
N GLU A 380 4.31 23.76 23.37
CA GLU A 380 3.23 22.79 23.14
C GLU A 380 1.84 23.47 23.26
N VAL A 381 1.65 24.27 24.31
CA VAL A 381 0.39 25.02 24.52
C VAL A 381 0.18 26.10 23.44
N ALA A 382 1.23 26.80 23.00
CA ALA A 382 1.13 27.79 21.94
C ALA A 382 0.73 27.14 20.59
N ILE A 383 1.29 25.97 20.31
CA ILE A 383 0.94 25.15 19.14
C ILE A 383 -0.51 24.66 19.22
N GLU A 384 -0.98 24.19 20.39
CA GLU A 384 -2.35 23.77 20.59
C GLU A 384 -3.35 24.92 20.38
N LYS A 385 -3.02 26.11 20.84
CA LYS A 385 -3.78 27.34 20.59
C LYS A 385 -3.71 27.82 19.13
N ASN A 386 -2.83 27.27 18.35
CA ASN A 386 -2.52 27.73 17.00
C ASN A 386 -2.14 29.23 16.97
N ASP A 387 -1.33 29.65 17.97
CA ASP A 387 -0.85 31.03 18.12
C ASP A 387 0.61 31.14 17.71
N PRO A 388 0.89 31.49 16.44
CA PRO A 388 2.23 31.59 15.88
C PRO A 388 3.06 32.70 16.56
N TYR A 389 2.41 33.77 16.93
CA TYR A 389 3.08 34.90 17.50
C TYR A 389 3.60 34.63 18.91
N LEU A 390 2.85 33.88 19.71
CA LEU A 390 3.28 33.44 21.02
C LEU A 390 4.44 32.44 20.93
N ALA A 391 4.40 31.52 19.98
CA ALA A 391 5.46 30.53 19.78
C ALA A 391 6.80 31.19 19.41
N ASP A 392 6.80 32.13 18.45
CA ASP A 392 8.01 32.85 18.06
C ASP A 392 8.60 33.67 19.22
N LYS A 393 7.72 34.32 19.99
CA LYS A 393 8.14 35.09 21.18
C LYS A 393 8.73 34.21 22.28
N LEU A 394 8.21 33.01 22.49
CA LEU A 394 8.74 32.05 23.47
C LEU A 394 10.12 31.56 23.08
N VAL A 395 10.37 31.33 21.80
CA VAL A 395 11.69 30.92 21.30
C VAL A 395 12.69 32.07 21.47
N ALA A 396 12.31 33.31 21.13
CA ALA A 396 13.17 34.48 21.39
C ALA A 396 13.46 34.65 22.87
N PHE A 397 12.45 34.51 23.71
CA PHE A 397 12.56 34.61 25.16
C PHE A 397 13.45 33.53 25.80
N SER A 398 13.44 32.31 25.30
CA SER A 398 14.36 31.26 25.78
C SER A 398 15.82 31.67 25.59
N SER A 399 16.12 32.33 24.47
CA SER A 399 17.45 32.83 24.16
C SER A 399 17.85 33.97 25.10
N ASP A 400 16.90 34.88 25.43
CA ASP A 400 17.13 35.99 26.39
C ASP A 400 17.42 35.47 27.82
N LEU A 401 16.81 34.34 28.20
CA LEU A 401 17.07 33.66 29.47
C LEU A 401 18.36 32.83 29.47
N GLY A 402 19.02 32.69 28.32
CA GLY A 402 20.20 31.83 28.17
C GLY A 402 19.87 30.32 28.21
N ILE A 403 18.60 29.97 28.07
CA ILE A 403 18.15 28.57 28.01
C ILE A 403 18.49 27.99 26.65
N GLN A 404 19.32 26.96 26.62
CA GLN A 404 19.68 26.32 25.35
C GLN A 404 18.54 25.42 24.84
N PRO A 405 18.13 25.57 23.57
CA PRO A 405 17.14 24.70 22.96
C PRO A 405 17.68 23.26 22.83
N ASP A 406 16.84 22.30 23.10
CA ASP A 406 17.11 20.87 22.91
C ASP A 406 16.48 20.32 21.61
N ALA A 407 16.68 19.06 21.31
CA ALA A 407 16.10 18.39 20.15
C ALA A 407 14.57 18.56 20.11
N LYS A 408 13.91 18.44 21.27
CA LYS A 408 12.45 18.60 21.39
C LYS A 408 11.99 20.01 21.05
N THR A 409 12.75 21.05 21.44
CA THR A 409 12.46 22.44 21.08
C THR A 409 12.44 22.63 19.56
N PHE A 410 13.45 22.11 18.85
CA PHE A 410 13.50 22.21 17.38
C PHE A 410 12.41 21.41 16.70
N LEU A 411 12.04 20.24 17.25
CA LEU A 411 10.91 19.45 16.73
C LEU A 411 9.58 20.19 16.89
N LEU A 412 9.34 20.81 18.05
CA LEU A 412 8.14 21.63 18.28
C LEU A 412 8.11 22.84 17.33
N GLN A 413 9.24 23.51 17.13
CA GLN A 413 9.39 24.59 16.19
C GLN A 413 9.07 24.14 14.76
N MET A 414 9.58 23.00 14.36
CA MET A 414 9.31 22.39 13.05
C MET A 414 7.82 22.07 12.87
N ASP A 415 7.14 21.43 13.86
CA ASP A 415 5.69 21.13 13.79
C ASP A 415 4.88 22.42 13.63
N PHE A 416 5.26 23.44 14.38
CA PHE A 416 4.65 24.74 14.30
C PHE A 416 4.79 25.36 12.89
N MET A 417 6.00 25.39 12.33
CA MET A 417 6.26 25.93 11.01
C MET A 417 5.54 25.15 9.90
N ILE A 418 5.45 23.82 10.04
CA ILE A 418 4.67 22.96 9.10
C ILE A 418 3.19 23.36 9.15
N ARG A 419 2.60 23.55 10.33
CA ARG A 419 1.20 23.99 10.49
C ARG A 419 0.96 25.38 9.91
N ALA A 420 1.91 26.30 10.09
CA ALA A 420 1.90 27.62 9.51
C ALA A 420 2.15 27.63 7.98
N LYS A 421 2.46 26.47 7.38
CA LYS A 421 2.86 26.31 5.97
C LYS A 421 4.15 27.04 5.60
N ASP A 422 4.97 27.39 6.58
CA ASP A 422 6.33 27.90 6.37
C ASP A 422 7.31 26.71 6.32
N LEU A 423 7.44 26.16 5.13
CA LEU A 423 8.33 25.01 4.91
C LEU A 423 9.82 25.40 4.89
N ALA A 424 10.13 26.67 4.67
CA ALA A 424 11.51 27.17 4.75
C ALA A 424 11.97 27.26 6.22
N GLY A 425 11.12 27.82 7.09
CA GLY A 425 11.33 27.83 8.53
C GLY A 425 11.43 26.42 9.11
N ALA A 426 10.53 25.52 8.70
CA ALA A 426 10.58 24.10 9.12
C ALA A 426 11.92 23.43 8.74
N ARG A 427 12.44 23.72 7.53
CA ARG A 427 13.75 23.24 7.11
C ARG A 427 14.88 23.79 7.98
N ALA A 428 14.83 25.10 8.31
CA ALA A 428 15.83 25.73 9.15
C ALA A 428 15.85 25.10 10.55
N ALA A 429 14.69 24.84 11.15
CA ALA A 429 14.57 24.15 12.43
C ALA A 429 15.13 22.73 12.37
N TYR A 430 14.81 21.97 11.30
CA TYR A 430 15.32 20.62 11.10
C TYR A 430 16.85 20.57 10.98
N MET A 431 17.46 21.53 10.29
CA MET A 431 18.91 21.59 10.12
C MET A 431 19.67 21.98 11.41
N GLN A 432 18.97 22.52 12.40
CA GLN A 432 19.52 22.84 13.72
C GLN A 432 19.45 21.65 14.70
N LEU A 433 18.72 20.59 14.35
CA LEU A 433 18.66 19.37 15.18
C LEU A 433 20.08 18.78 15.36
N PRO A 434 20.50 18.52 16.61
CA PRO A 434 21.77 17.86 16.87
C PRO A 434 21.79 16.46 16.26
N LYS A 435 22.73 16.19 15.38
CA LYS A 435 22.80 14.87 14.69
C LYS A 435 23.07 13.71 15.65
N THR A 436 23.62 13.98 16.82
CA THR A 436 23.95 13.01 17.87
C THR A 436 22.75 12.57 18.71
N ASP A 437 21.71 13.40 18.81
CA ASP A 437 20.57 13.15 19.69
C ASP A 437 19.42 12.43 18.97
N LEU A 438 19.56 12.23 17.65
CA LEU A 438 18.57 11.59 16.79
C LEU A 438 18.64 10.05 16.75
N ASN A 439 19.13 9.42 17.81
CA ASN A 439 19.20 7.95 17.89
C ASN A 439 17.81 7.27 18.04
N GLY A 440 16.74 8.06 18.13
CA GLY A 440 15.35 7.59 18.22
C GLY A 440 14.55 7.83 16.94
N GLU A 441 13.36 7.23 16.90
CA GLU A 441 12.35 7.48 15.88
C GLU A 441 11.39 8.62 16.27
N GLU A 442 11.73 9.40 17.32
CA GLU A 442 10.84 10.45 17.89
C GLU A 442 10.54 11.59 16.90
N ASP A 443 11.52 11.91 16.05
CA ASP A 443 11.40 12.92 15.01
C ASP A 443 10.69 12.42 13.73
N LEU A 444 10.61 11.10 13.56
CA LEU A 444 10.11 10.49 12.32
C LEU A 444 8.66 10.87 11.96
N PRO A 445 7.70 10.93 12.91
CA PRO A 445 6.34 11.37 12.58
C PRO A 445 6.30 12.80 12.01
N LEU A 446 7.19 13.66 12.49
CA LEU A 446 7.26 15.04 12.04
C LEU A 446 7.97 15.15 10.69
N ILE A 447 9.02 14.36 10.47
CA ILE A 447 9.70 14.27 9.18
C ILE A 447 8.73 13.74 8.12
N ASN A 448 7.93 12.74 8.44
CA ASN A 448 6.89 12.24 7.53
C ASN A 448 5.91 13.35 7.15
N LYS A 449 5.39 14.11 8.12
CA LYS A 449 4.52 15.27 7.84
C LYS A 449 5.18 16.31 6.96
N TYR A 450 6.45 16.60 7.24
CA TYR A 450 7.23 17.58 6.47
C TYR A 450 7.44 17.12 5.03
N LEU A 451 7.85 15.89 4.80
CA LEU A 451 8.00 15.32 3.46
C LEU A 451 6.67 15.32 2.70
N GLN A 452 5.57 14.94 3.36
CA GLN A 452 4.23 15.03 2.77
C GLN A 452 3.88 16.48 2.38
N ALA A 453 4.14 17.45 3.27
CA ALA A 453 3.89 18.85 2.98
C ALA A 453 4.72 19.37 1.79
N LEU A 454 5.98 18.96 1.66
CA LEU A 454 6.80 19.24 0.47
C LEU A 454 6.24 18.61 -0.81
N CYS A 455 5.73 17.38 -0.71
CA CYS A 455 5.15 16.67 -1.85
C CYS A 455 3.85 17.31 -2.36
N TYR A 456 3.05 17.89 -1.49
CA TYR A 456 1.76 18.50 -1.85
C TYR A 456 1.89 19.94 -2.35
N GLN A 457 3.09 20.52 -2.41
CA GLN A 457 3.30 21.83 -3.01
C GLN A 457 3.01 21.82 -4.52
N THR A 458 2.53 22.96 -5.03
CA THR A 458 2.32 23.15 -6.48
C THR A 458 3.61 23.02 -7.29
N LYS A 459 4.76 23.42 -6.68
CA LYS A 459 6.12 23.25 -7.20
C LYS A 459 6.96 22.56 -6.13
N PRO A 460 7.09 21.23 -6.17
CA PRO A 460 7.87 20.49 -5.18
C PRO A 460 9.34 20.91 -5.18
N ASP A 461 9.90 21.12 -3.99
CA ASP A 461 11.33 21.35 -3.83
C ASP A 461 12.07 20.00 -3.75
N PHE A 462 12.47 19.48 -4.91
CA PHE A 462 13.20 18.22 -5.01
C PHE A 462 14.57 18.25 -4.32
N LYS A 463 15.16 19.43 -4.15
CA LYS A 463 16.44 19.55 -3.45
C LYS A 463 16.26 19.30 -1.97
N ALA A 464 15.27 19.94 -1.35
CA ALA A 464 14.94 19.71 0.05
C ALA A 464 14.52 18.26 0.32
N ILE A 465 13.69 17.67 -0.57
CA ILE A 465 13.28 16.27 -0.45
C ILE A 465 14.48 15.33 -0.47
N ARG A 466 15.41 15.50 -1.41
CA ARG A 466 16.60 14.63 -1.51
C ARG A 466 17.54 14.77 -0.31
N GLU A 467 17.78 15.98 0.16
CA GLU A 467 18.64 16.21 1.33
C GLU A 467 18.11 15.45 2.56
N ILE A 468 16.79 15.40 2.75
CA ILE A 468 16.18 14.67 3.85
C ILE A 468 16.27 13.16 3.62
N LEU A 469 15.99 12.70 2.40
CA LEU A 469 16.07 11.29 2.06
C LEU A 469 17.52 10.77 2.21
N ASP A 470 18.53 11.55 1.82
CA ASP A 470 19.94 11.18 2.00
C ASP A 470 20.28 11.01 3.51
N ILE A 471 19.78 11.91 4.38
CA ILE A 471 19.96 11.80 5.84
C ILE A 471 19.25 10.56 6.40
N LEU A 472 18.04 10.27 5.94
CA LEU A 472 17.27 9.11 6.41
C LEU A 472 17.88 7.79 5.91
N GLU A 473 18.50 7.78 4.73
CA GLU A 473 19.25 6.62 4.22
C GLU A 473 20.43 6.27 5.13
N GLU A 474 21.15 7.29 5.62
CA GLU A 474 22.25 7.09 6.57
C GLU A 474 21.78 6.55 7.94
N ARG A 475 20.55 6.89 8.34
CA ARG A 475 19.95 6.46 9.62
C ARG A 475 19.25 5.10 9.56
N ILE A 476 19.06 4.52 8.38
CA ILE A 476 18.33 3.24 8.14
C ILE A 476 16.91 3.28 8.75
N VAL A 477 16.19 4.36 8.57
CA VAL A 477 14.85 4.58 9.12
C VAL A 477 13.80 4.36 8.05
N THR A 478 12.66 3.75 8.42
CA THR A 478 11.55 3.45 7.53
C THR A 478 10.50 4.56 7.57
N LEU A 479 10.15 5.09 6.40
CA LEU A 479 9.10 6.11 6.25
C LEU A 479 7.71 5.49 6.38
N ASP A 480 6.72 6.28 6.81
CA ASP A 480 5.33 5.85 6.84
C ASP A 480 4.80 5.57 5.41
N PRO A 481 3.89 4.61 5.21
CA PRO A 481 3.37 4.24 3.90
C PRO A 481 2.78 5.41 3.11
N GLU A 482 2.07 6.32 3.79
CA GLU A 482 1.50 7.50 3.17
C GLU A 482 2.57 8.45 2.63
N THR A 483 3.69 8.58 3.35
CA THR A 483 4.82 9.40 2.90
C THR A 483 5.49 8.77 1.68
N VAL A 484 5.67 7.45 1.68
CA VAL A 484 6.20 6.73 0.52
C VAL A 484 5.28 6.89 -0.69
N VAL A 485 3.95 6.80 -0.51
CA VAL A 485 2.96 7.05 -1.57
C VAL A 485 3.04 8.48 -2.09
N ALA A 486 3.15 9.48 -1.20
CA ALA A 486 3.25 10.88 -1.59
C ALA A 486 4.53 11.14 -2.41
N LEU A 487 5.68 10.66 -1.95
CA LEU A 487 6.96 10.75 -2.65
C LEU A 487 6.90 10.08 -4.02
N CYS A 488 6.46 8.82 -4.08
CA CYS A 488 6.34 8.09 -5.35
C CYS A 488 5.40 8.79 -6.33
N THR A 489 4.27 9.33 -5.85
CA THR A 489 3.31 10.06 -6.69
C THR A 489 3.91 11.34 -7.28
N VAL A 490 4.64 12.11 -6.48
CA VAL A 490 5.32 13.33 -6.94
C VAL A 490 6.42 13.00 -7.93
N PHE A 491 7.23 12.00 -7.67
CA PHE A 491 8.28 11.55 -8.57
C PHE A 491 7.72 11.01 -9.90
N LEU A 492 6.61 10.24 -9.88
CA LEU A 492 5.92 9.78 -11.11
C LEU A 492 5.40 10.95 -11.95
N LYS A 493 4.81 11.96 -11.32
CA LYS A 493 4.31 13.16 -12.02
C LYS A 493 5.43 13.98 -12.66
N ASN A 494 6.65 13.91 -12.14
CA ASN A 494 7.79 14.69 -12.59
C ASN A 494 8.86 13.86 -13.33
N ASP A 495 8.52 12.64 -13.77
CA ASP A 495 9.38 11.74 -14.56
C ASP A 495 10.70 11.38 -13.84
N GLN A 496 10.69 11.22 -12.50
CA GLN A 496 11.86 10.92 -11.67
C GLN A 496 11.84 9.45 -11.19
N GLN A 497 11.84 8.50 -12.13
CA GLN A 497 11.67 7.07 -11.82
C GLN A 497 12.79 6.48 -10.94
N PHE A 498 14.01 7.02 -11.01
CA PHE A 498 15.13 6.51 -10.21
C PHE A 498 14.94 6.80 -8.72
N GLU A 499 14.45 7.97 -8.38
CA GLU A 499 14.15 8.34 -7.00
C GLU A 499 13.04 7.44 -6.40
N ILE A 500 12.10 6.99 -7.24
CA ILE A 500 11.07 6.04 -6.81
C ILE A 500 11.68 4.68 -6.47
N ILE A 501 12.59 4.19 -7.32
CA ILE A 501 13.26 2.91 -7.12
C ILE A 501 14.08 2.94 -5.84
N ASP A 502 14.82 4.03 -5.61
CA ASP A 502 15.61 4.21 -4.40
C ASP A 502 14.70 4.26 -3.15
N THR A 503 13.63 5.08 -3.18
CA THR A 503 12.66 5.19 -2.08
C THR A 503 12.00 3.84 -1.76
N LEU A 504 11.55 3.10 -2.78
CA LEU A 504 10.91 1.80 -2.57
C LEU A 504 11.92 0.73 -2.10
N SER A 505 13.15 0.76 -2.58
CA SER A 505 14.18 -0.19 -2.18
C SER A 505 14.53 -0.08 -0.70
N LEU A 506 14.52 1.13 -0.15
CA LEU A 506 14.81 1.39 1.26
C LEU A 506 13.63 1.04 2.18
N ASN A 507 12.40 1.30 1.73
CA ASN A 507 11.24 1.26 2.61
C ASN A 507 10.38 -0.01 2.47
N VAL A 508 10.07 -0.43 1.23
CA VAL A 508 9.01 -1.43 0.98
C VAL A 508 9.29 -2.80 1.61
N PHE A 509 10.56 -3.20 1.70
CA PHE A 509 10.92 -4.51 2.26
C PHE A 509 10.84 -4.56 3.80
N GLN A 510 10.80 -3.40 4.45
CA GLN A 510 10.65 -3.27 5.90
C GLN A 510 9.18 -3.10 6.33
N HIS A 511 8.31 -2.79 5.39
CA HIS A 511 6.87 -2.63 5.65
C HIS A 511 6.15 -3.98 5.83
N SER A 512 5.11 -3.97 6.65
CA SER A 512 4.17 -5.09 6.79
C SER A 512 3.39 -5.34 5.50
N ASN A 513 2.73 -6.49 5.43
CA ASN A 513 1.91 -6.83 4.27
C ASN A 513 0.76 -5.82 4.03
N GLU A 514 0.18 -5.25 5.09
CA GLU A 514 -0.89 -4.24 4.98
C GLU A 514 -0.35 -2.90 4.48
N GLN A 515 0.77 -2.46 5.03
CA GLN A 515 1.45 -1.24 4.61
C GLN A 515 1.90 -1.34 3.15
N ARG A 516 2.48 -2.47 2.75
CA ARG A 516 2.81 -2.76 1.34
C ARG A 516 1.58 -2.74 0.44
N ARG A 517 0.45 -3.25 0.95
CA ARG A 517 -0.83 -3.23 0.22
C ARG A 517 -1.28 -1.81 -0.06
N SER A 518 -1.21 -0.91 0.92
CA SER A 518 -1.56 0.51 0.76
C SER A 518 -0.73 1.17 -0.35
N ILE A 519 0.59 0.98 -0.33
CA ILE A 519 1.49 1.53 -1.35
C ILE A 519 1.19 0.94 -2.73
N ARG A 520 1.03 -0.37 -2.84
CA ARG A 520 0.67 -1.07 -4.07
C ARG A 520 -0.63 -0.55 -4.68
N ASP A 521 -1.68 -0.41 -3.84
CA ASP A 521 -3.00 0.01 -4.30
C ASP A 521 -2.99 1.47 -4.77
N ALA A 522 -2.13 2.33 -4.20
CA ALA A 522 -1.88 3.68 -4.71
C ALA A 522 -1.24 3.67 -6.12
N PHE A 523 -0.26 2.79 -6.37
CA PHE A 523 0.31 2.61 -7.71
C PHE A 523 -0.73 2.10 -8.72
N VAL A 524 -1.57 1.13 -8.32
CA VAL A 524 -2.67 0.63 -9.16
C VAL A 524 -3.64 1.77 -9.47
N ALA A 525 -4.07 2.55 -8.47
CA ALA A 525 -4.95 3.69 -8.66
C ALA A 525 -4.34 4.74 -9.61
N TYR A 526 -3.05 5.03 -9.47
CA TYR A 526 -2.33 5.92 -10.38
C TYR A 526 -2.34 5.42 -11.83
N CYS A 527 -2.16 4.12 -12.04
CA CYS A 527 -2.20 3.52 -13.37
C CYS A 527 -3.59 3.57 -14.00
N LEU A 528 -4.65 3.42 -13.20
CA LEU A 528 -6.04 3.45 -13.66
C LEU A 528 -6.54 4.86 -13.97
N ASP A 529 -5.90 5.90 -13.43
CA ASP A 529 -6.31 7.28 -13.71
C ASP A 529 -6.05 7.67 -15.17
N ARG A 530 -7.14 7.97 -15.88
CA ARG A 530 -7.11 8.37 -17.30
C ARG A 530 -6.37 9.68 -17.57
N LYS A 531 -6.19 10.52 -16.54
CA LYS A 531 -5.48 11.81 -16.67
C LYS A 531 -3.97 11.61 -16.89
N ASN A 532 -3.42 10.50 -16.44
CA ASN A 532 -2.00 10.19 -16.57
C ASN A 532 -1.66 9.77 -18.01
N SER A 533 -0.51 10.21 -18.50
CA SER A 533 -0.04 9.82 -19.85
C SER A 533 0.30 8.32 -19.88
N THR A 534 0.13 7.72 -21.07
CA THR A 534 0.41 6.27 -21.24
C THR A 534 1.86 5.90 -20.89
N ALA A 535 2.82 6.81 -21.16
CA ALA A 535 4.22 6.58 -20.81
C ALA A 535 4.42 6.48 -19.29
N ARG A 536 3.84 7.42 -18.53
CA ARG A 536 3.93 7.43 -17.06
C ARG A 536 3.22 6.22 -16.45
N VAL A 537 2.08 5.82 -17.01
CA VAL A 537 1.36 4.61 -16.57
C VAL A 537 2.20 3.37 -16.81
N TRP A 538 2.92 3.30 -17.92
CA TRP A 538 3.82 2.18 -18.20
C TRP A 538 5.01 2.13 -17.23
N ASP A 539 5.59 3.29 -16.93
CA ASP A 539 6.67 3.40 -15.95
C ASP A 539 6.20 2.98 -14.55
N ALA A 540 5.02 3.48 -14.13
CA ALA A 540 4.41 3.08 -12.85
C ALA A 540 4.10 1.58 -12.79
N TYR A 541 3.57 0.99 -13.88
CA TYR A 541 3.34 -0.44 -13.97
C TYR A 541 4.65 -1.25 -13.89
N SER A 542 5.72 -0.77 -14.51
CA SER A 542 7.01 -1.45 -14.49
C SER A 542 7.61 -1.49 -13.08
N ILE A 543 7.44 -0.42 -12.32
CA ILE A 543 7.83 -0.34 -10.90
C ILE A 543 6.92 -1.26 -10.06
N LEU A 544 5.60 -1.18 -10.26
CA LEU A 544 4.63 -2.04 -9.58
C LEU A 544 4.99 -3.53 -9.73
N ARG A 545 5.31 -3.96 -10.94
CA ARG A 545 5.72 -5.33 -11.22
C ARG A 545 7.00 -5.72 -10.50
N GLN A 546 7.95 -4.80 -10.36
CA GLN A 546 9.26 -5.07 -9.77
C GLN A 546 9.17 -5.26 -8.26
N PHE A 547 8.40 -4.41 -7.57
CA PHE A 547 8.35 -4.37 -6.11
C PHE A 547 7.16 -5.11 -5.50
N PHE A 548 6.05 -5.27 -6.24
CA PHE A 548 4.78 -5.83 -5.74
C PHE A 548 4.34 -7.04 -6.58
N GLN A 549 5.10 -8.11 -6.52
CA GLN A 549 4.80 -9.34 -7.24
C GLN A 549 3.48 -9.98 -6.77
N GLU A 550 3.07 -9.70 -5.54
CA GLU A 550 1.82 -10.12 -4.91
C GLU A 550 0.56 -9.40 -5.43
N THR A 551 0.68 -8.56 -6.48
CA THR A 551 -0.49 -7.88 -7.09
C THR A 551 -1.49 -8.91 -7.62
N SER A 552 -2.76 -8.78 -7.23
CA SER A 552 -3.83 -9.73 -7.58
C SER A 552 -4.08 -9.81 -9.09
N ILE A 553 -4.60 -10.95 -9.55
CA ILE A 553 -5.00 -11.15 -10.96
C ILE A 553 -6.01 -10.08 -11.39
N GLU A 554 -7.00 -9.78 -10.55
CA GLU A 554 -8.03 -8.79 -10.84
C GLU A 554 -7.44 -7.40 -11.10
N SER A 555 -6.48 -6.97 -10.27
CA SER A 555 -5.79 -5.70 -10.47
C SER A 555 -4.97 -5.71 -11.77
N ARG A 556 -4.31 -6.82 -12.09
CA ARG A 556 -3.55 -6.99 -13.33
C ARG A 556 -4.46 -6.96 -14.56
N LEU A 557 -5.65 -7.57 -14.48
CA LEU A 557 -6.65 -7.52 -15.56
C LEU A 557 -7.18 -6.11 -15.78
N LYS A 558 -7.46 -5.35 -14.72
CA LYS A 558 -7.83 -3.93 -14.81
C LYS A 558 -6.72 -3.09 -15.45
N LEU A 559 -5.46 -3.36 -15.11
CA LEU A 559 -4.30 -2.69 -15.71
C LEU A 559 -4.16 -3.06 -17.20
N MET A 560 -4.35 -4.32 -17.57
CA MET A 560 -4.37 -4.78 -18.96
C MET A 560 -5.44 -4.04 -19.76
N ASP A 561 -6.67 -3.97 -19.25
CA ASP A 561 -7.78 -3.24 -19.90
C ASP A 561 -7.48 -1.74 -20.06
N THR A 562 -6.85 -1.13 -19.06
CA THR A 562 -6.42 0.27 -19.17
C THR A 562 -5.48 0.51 -20.36
N PHE A 563 -4.60 -0.43 -20.67
CA PHE A 563 -3.74 -0.32 -21.86
C PHE A 563 -4.50 -0.55 -23.16
N PHE A 564 -5.46 -1.47 -23.19
CA PHE A 564 -6.37 -1.61 -24.33
C PHE A 564 -7.18 -0.32 -24.58
N ASP A 565 -7.75 0.27 -23.53
CA ASP A 565 -8.51 1.53 -23.62
C ASP A 565 -7.65 2.72 -24.10
N ARG A 566 -6.35 2.65 -23.89
CA ARG A 566 -5.36 3.61 -24.39
C ARG A 566 -4.81 3.28 -25.77
N ASN A 567 -5.41 2.30 -26.47
CA ASN A 567 -4.98 1.79 -27.76
C ASN A 567 -3.52 1.29 -27.78
N ARG A 568 -3.09 0.67 -26.67
CA ARG A 568 -1.76 0.10 -26.53
C ARG A 568 -1.84 -1.41 -26.24
N ALA A 569 -2.37 -2.13 -27.21
CA ALA A 569 -2.47 -3.59 -27.18
C ALA A 569 -1.12 -4.28 -26.93
N ASP A 570 -0.01 -3.69 -27.42
CA ASP A 570 1.35 -4.17 -27.14
C ASP A 570 1.67 -4.19 -25.66
N MET A 571 1.35 -3.12 -24.92
CA MET A 571 1.55 -3.03 -23.48
C MET A 571 0.60 -3.96 -22.71
N ALA A 572 -0.66 -4.06 -23.16
CA ALA A 572 -1.62 -4.98 -22.56
C ALA A 572 -1.14 -6.44 -22.62
N VAL A 573 -0.58 -6.85 -23.76
CA VAL A 573 -0.01 -8.21 -23.93
C VAL A 573 1.22 -8.44 -23.04
N HIS A 574 2.02 -7.40 -22.79
CA HIS A 574 3.10 -7.53 -21.82
C HIS A 574 2.57 -7.77 -20.39
N VAL A 575 1.49 -7.08 -19.98
CA VAL A 575 0.83 -7.34 -18.70
C VAL A 575 0.35 -8.80 -18.63
N PHE A 576 -0.31 -9.27 -19.68
CA PHE A 576 -0.77 -10.65 -19.79
C PHE A 576 0.39 -11.66 -19.72
N GLY A 577 1.47 -11.41 -20.47
CA GLY A 577 2.67 -12.24 -20.46
C GLY A 577 3.33 -12.32 -19.08
N HIS A 578 3.29 -11.23 -18.31
CA HIS A 578 3.80 -11.22 -16.95
C HIS A 578 2.96 -12.06 -15.98
N MET A 579 1.63 -12.13 -16.16
CA MET A 579 0.79 -13.07 -15.40
C MET A 579 1.18 -14.52 -15.71
N ARG A 580 1.36 -14.84 -17.00
CA ARG A 580 1.71 -16.19 -17.42
C ARG A 580 3.09 -16.66 -16.95
N GLN A 581 4.04 -15.74 -16.82
CA GLN A 581 5.43 -16.00 -16.40
C GLN A 581 5.61 -15.90 -14.87
N HIS A 582 4.53 -15.70 -14.12
CA HIS A 582 4.62 -15.55 -12.68
C HIS A 582 5.09 -16.86 -12.02
N VAL A 583 5.99 -16.77 -11.02
CA VAL A 583 6.52 -17.93 -10.30
C VAL A 583 5.41 -18.72 -9.59
N ASN A 584 4.47 -18.00 -8.97
CA ASN A 584 3.36 -18.63 -8.28
C ASN A 584 2.20 -18.91 -9.26
N PRO A 585 1.80 -20.19 -9.43
CA PRO A 585 0.73 -20.60 -10.33
C PRO A 585 -0.64 -19.97 -10.04
N THR A 586 -0.89 -19.50 -8.81
CA THR A 586 -2.15 -18.84 -8.46
C THR A 586 -2.36 -17.51 -9.20
N PHE A 587 -1.30 -16.90 -9.72
CA PHE A 587 -1.34 -15.68 -10.53
C PHE A 587 -1.32 -15.94 -12.04
N HIS A 588 -1.37 -17.20 -12.48
CA HIS A 588 -1.44 -17.53 -13.91
C HIS A 588 -2.81 -17.13 -14.49
N PRO A 589 -2.87 -16.77 -15.79
CA PRO A 589 -4.12 -16.41 -16.43
C PRO A 589 -5.14 -17.54 -16.39
N THR A 590 -6.36 -17.20 -16.05
CA THR A 590 -7.52 -18.08 -16.12
C THR A 590 -8.17 -18.03 -17.51
N SER A 591 -9.15 -18.88 -17.77
CA SER A 591 -9.97 -18.82 -19.01
C SER A 591 -10.59 -17.43 -19.19
N ASP A 592 -11.14 -16.84 -18.13
CA ASP A 592 -11.71 -15.49 -18.19
C ASP A 592 -10.65 -14.41 -18.50
N ALA A 593 -9.42 -14.57 -18.01
CA ALA A 593 -8.34 -13.66 -18.35
C ALA A 593 -7.99 -13.68 -19.85
N TYR A 594 -8.00 -14.85 -20.47
CA TYR A 594 -7.82 -14.97 -21.93
C TYR A 594 -9.00 -14.34 -22.69
N ILE A 595 -10.24 -14.61 -22.26
CA ILE A 595 -11.43 -14.02 -22.88
C ILE A 595 -11.36 -12.49 -22.84
N GLN A 596 -11.06 -11.92 -21.66
CA GLN A 596 -10.94 -10.48 -21.47
C GLN A 596 -9.82 -9.88 -22.34
N CYS A 597 -8.70 -10.58 -22.49
CA CYS A 597 -7.61 -10.16 -23.35
C CYS A 597 -8.04 -10.13 -24.83
N PHE A 598 -8.74 -11.17 -25.30
CA PHE A 598 -9.24 -11.22 -26.69
C PHE A 598 -10.34 -10.18 -26.94
N GLU A 599 -11.24 -9.94 -26.00
CA GLU A 599 -12.21 -8.82 -26.08
C GLU A 599 -11.50 -7.47 -26.13
N GLY A 600 -10.36 -7.32 -25.42
CA GLY A 600 -9.50 -6.16 -25.49
C GLY A 600 -8.96 -5.90 -26.91
N PHE A 601 -8.59 -6.96 -27.64
CA PHE A 601 -8.22 -6.83 -29.07
C PHE A 601 -9.40 -6.42 -29.95
N GLY A 602 -10.64 -6.72 -29.56
CA GLY A 602 -11.82 -6.19 -30.21
C GLY A 602 -11.91 -4.67 -30.15
N ARG A 603 -11.47 -4.08 -29.03
CA ARG A 603 -11.43 -2.62 -28.80
C ARG A 603 -10.18 -1.96 -29.40
N SER A 604 -9.04 -2.62 -29.29
CA SER A 604 -7.73 -2.12 -29.75
C SER A 604 -7.02 -3.20 -30.58
N PRO A 605 -7.33 -3.30 -31.89
CA PRO A 605 -6.85 -4.38 -32.74
C PRO A 605 -5.33 -4.27 -33.00
N ASN A 606 -4.62 -5.37 -32.75
CA ASN A 606 -3.22 -5.58 -33.10
C ASN A 606 -2.98 -7.05 -33.47
N LEU A 607 -2.80 -7.35 -34.73
CA LEU A 607 -2.74 -8.72 -35.23
C LEU A 607 -1.53 -9.52 -34.67
N ASP A 608 -0.38 -8.89 -34.55
CA ASP A 608 0.84 -9.59 -34.08
C ASP A 608 0.73 -9.93 -32.59
N SER A 609 0.24 -8.99 -31.80
CA SER A 609 -0.05 -9.20 -30.38
C SER A 609 -1.16 -10.26 -30.16
N LEU A 610 -2.21 -10.22 -31.01
CA LEU A 610 -3.27 -11.22 -30.97
C LEU A 610 -2.75 -12.64 -31.28
N ARG A 611 -1.94 -12.78 -32.31
CA ARG A 611 -1.29 -14.06 -32.66
C ARG A 611 -0.42 -14.58 -31.52
N LEU A 612 0.30 -13.70 -30.85
CA LEU A 612 1.15 -14.07 -29.71
C LEU A 612 0.29 -14.68 -28.60
N VAL A 613 -0.79 -13.99 -28.18
CA VAL A 613 -1.66 -14.49 -27.10
C VAL A 613 -2.41 -15.77 -27.53
N HIS A 614 -2.85 -15.85 -28.78
CA HIS A 614 -3.49 -17.05 -29.32
C HIS A 614 -2.52 -18.26 -29.31
N ASN A 615 -1.25 -18.06 -29.65
CA ASN A 615 -0.25 -19.11 -29.54
C ASN A 615 0.02 -19.50 -28.08
N MET A 616 -0.03 -18.53 -27.14
CA MET A 616 0.06 -18.83 -25.70
C MET A 616 -1.11 -19.72 -25.24
N LEU A 617 -2.34 -19.44 -25.70
CA LEU A 617 -3.51 -20.27 -25.41
C LEU A 617 -3.35 -21.69 -25.92
N LYS A 618 -2.85 -21.88 -27.15
CA LYS A 618 -2.60 -23.21 -27.73
C LYS A 618 -1.57 -24.03 -26.95
N MET A 619 -0.62 -23.38 -26.29
CA MET A 619 0.38 -24.04 -25.45
C MET A 619 -0.08 -24.29 -24.02
N ASP A 620 -1.23 -23.70 -23.61
CA ASP A 620 -1.74 -23.83 -22.26
C ASP A 620 -2.73 -24.99 -22.16
N THR A 621 -2.21 -26.18 -21.88
CA THR A 621 -2.99 -27.43 -21.84
C THR A 621 -4.03 -27.49 -20.72
N LYS A 622 -3.94 -26.59 -19.73
CA LYS A 622 -4.90 -26.56 -18.62
C LYS A 622 -6.21 -25.85 -18.97
N ILE A 623 -6.20 -25.03 -20.03
CA ILE A 623 -7.35 -24.24 -20.43
C ILE A 623 -8.03 -24.91 -21.61
N GLN A 624 -9.28 -25.29 -21.42
CA GLN A 624 -10.10 -25.79 -22.52
C GLN A 624 -10.94 -24.63 -23.09
N PRO A 625 -10.90 -24.40 -24.42
CA PRO A 625 -11.68 -23.37 -25.04
C PRO A 625 -13.20 -23.65 -24.91
N SER A 626 -13.93 -22.67 -24.41
CA SER A 626 -15.40 -22.65 -24.34
C SER A 626 -15.98 -21.84 -25.52
N THR A 627 -17.27 -21.90 -25.70
CA THR A 627 -17.99 -21.06 -26.69
C THR A 627 -17.68 -19.58 -26.49
N ARG A 628 -17.60 -19.11 -25.24
CA ARG A 628 -17.17 -17.72 -24.94
C ARG A 628 -15.74 -17.41 -25.40
N MET A 629 -14.81 -18.36 -25.25
CA MET A 629 -13.43 -18.19 -25.71
C MET A 629 -13.39 -18.06 -27.24
N PHE A 630 -14.10 -18.91 -27.95
CA PHE A 630 -14.19 -18.85 -29.41
C PHE A 630 -14.86 -17.57 -29.87
N ASN A 631 -15.91 -17.08 -29.19
CA ASN A 631 -16.54 -15.80 -29.45
C ASN A 631 -15.54 -14.64 -29.32
N ALA A 632 -14.76 -14.64 -28.26
CA ALA A 632 -13.74 -13.61 -28.03
C ALA A 632 -12.65 -13.62 -29.13
N LEU A 633 -12.22 -14.81 -29.57
CA LEU A 633 -11.30 -14.97 -30.71
C LEU A 633 -11.91 -14.46 -32.02
N MET A 634 -13.19 -14.77 -32.28
CA MET A 634 -13.93 -14.27 -33.44
C MET A 634 -13.98 -12.75 -33.48
N ILE A 635 -14.28 -12.11 -32.32
CA ILE A 635 -14.29 -10.65 -32.17
C ILE A 635 -12.88 -10.07 -32.45
N ALA A 636 -11.84 -10.64 -31.85
CA ALA A 636 -10.47 -10.18 -31.99
C ALA A 636 -9.94 -10.27 -33.44
N TYR A 637 -10.18 -11.38 -34.13
CA TYR A 637 -9.79 -11.55 -35.54
C TYR A 637 -10.63 -10.70 -36.48
N GLY A 638 -11.92 -10.50 -36.18
CA GLY A 638 -12.79 -9.60 -36.94
C GLY A 638 -12.31 -8.15 -36.86
N ALA A 639 -12.04 -7.65 -35.67
CA ALA A 639 -11.50 -6.31 -35.46
C ALA A 639 -10.12 -6.14 -36.10
N SER A 640 -9.30 -7.19 -36.16
CA SER A 640 -8.00 -7.21 -36.84
C SER A 640 -8.09 -7.38 -38.34
N LYS A 641 -9.30 -7.28 -38.95
CA LYS A 641 -9.55 -7.42 -40.39
C LYS A 641 -9.12 -8.77 -40.98
N LYS A 642 -9.25 -9.84 -40.19
CA LYS A 642 -8.99 -11.21 -40.59
C LYS A 642 -10.23 -12.11 -40.39
N PRO A 643 -11.39 -11.80 -41.02
CA PRO A 643 -12.64 -12.49 -40.79
C PRO A 643 -12.58 -13.98 -41.13
N SER A 644 -11.75 -14.36 -42.12
CA SER A 644 -11.61 -15.78 -42.49
C SER A 644 -11.07 -16.63 -41.33
N LEU A 645 -10.06 -16.13 -40.58
CA LEU A 645 -9.54 -16.81 -39.40
C LEU A 645 -10.57 -16.82 -38.26
N GLY A 646 -11.35 -15.73 -38.13
CA GLY A 646 -12.45 -15.70 -37.17
C GLY A 646 -13.52 -16.78 -37.44
N LEU A 647 -13.84 -16.99 -38.69
CA LEU A 647 -14.88 -17.97 -39.11
C LEU A 647 -14.43 -19.44 -38.93
N GLU A 648 -13.14 -19.73 -38.78
CA GLU A 648 -12.69 -21.06 -38.41
C GLU A 648 -13.23 -21.46 -37.02
N PHE A 649 -13.21 -20.50 -36.06
CA PHE A 649 -13.75 -20.74 -34.70
C PHE A 649 -15.27 -20.92 -34.67
N TRP A 650 -16.00 -20.37 -35.63
CA TRP A 650 -17.43 -20.64 -35.78
C TRP A 650 -17.68 -22.12 -36.03
N GLN A 651 -16.85 -22.79 -36.84
CA GLN A 651 -16.98 -24.22 -37.07
C GLN A 651 -16.67 -25.03 -35.81
N ASP A 652 -15.70 -24.55 -35.01
CA ASP A 652 -15.37 -25.19 -33.73
C ASP A 652 -16.52 -25.07 -32.72
N ILE A 653 -17.21 -23.90 -32.67
CA ILE A 653 -18.42 -23.69 -31.86
C ILE A 653 -19.53 -24.65 -32.30
N VAL A 654 -19.80 -24.74 -33.61
CA VAL A 654 -20.85 -25.64 -34.11
C VAL A 654 -20.57 -27.13 -33.82
N ARG A 655 -19.30 -27.50 -33.71
CA ARG A 655 -18.88 -28.86 -33.36
C ARG A 655 -18.81 -29.10 -31.86
N SER A 656 -18.78 -28.07 -31.07
CA SER A 656 -18.67 -28.16 -29.61
C SER A 656 -19.96 -28.71 -29.00
N ALA A 657 -19.86 -29.29 -27.81
CA ALA A 657 -21.00 -29.78 -27.04
C ALA A 657 -21.92 -28.64 -26.55
N GLU A 658 -21.36 -27.45 -26.32
CA GLU A 658 -22.13 -26.27 -25.87
C GLU A 658 -22.95 -25.64 -26.99
N GLY A 659 -22.45 -25.72 -28.24
CA GLY A 659 -23.10 -25.10 -29.39
C GLY A 659 -23.02 -23.58 -29.42
N PRO A 660 -23.64 -22.92 -30.45
CA PRO A 660 -23.63 -21.47 -30.62
C PRO A 660 -24.66 -20.78 -29.70
N SER A 661 -24.25 -19.66 -29.12
CA SER A 661 -25.12 -18.74 -28.39
C SER A 661 -25.63 -17.64 -29.33
N TYR A 662 -26.58 -16.81 -28.86
CA TYR A 662 -27.01 -15.63 -29.60
C TYR A 662 -25.87 -14.66 -29.86
N ASN A 663 -24.95 -14.49 -28.90
CA ASN A 663 -23.75 -13.70 -29.12
C ASN A 663 -22.90 -14.29 -30.26
N SER A 664 -22.76 -15.62 -30.33
CA SER A 664 -22.02 -16.28 -31.41
C SER A 664 -22.64 -15.97 -32.80
N LEU A 665 -23.98 -15.94 -32.87
CA LEU A 665 -24.70 -15.59 -34.09
C LEU A 665 -24.49 -14.13 -34.50
N GLU A 666 -24.56 -13.23 -33.54
CA GLU A 666 -24.30 -11.80 -33.79
C GLU A 666 -22.86 -11.57 -34.30
N ILE A 667 -21.89 -12.21 -33.67
CA ILE A 667 -20.48 -12.12 -34.01
C ILE A 667 -20.21 -12.72 -35.39
N VAL A 668 -20.73 -13.92 -35.70
CA VAL A 668 -20.50 -14.56 -37.00
C VAL A 668 -21.09 -13.74 -38.15
N PHE A 669 -22.29 -13.16 -37.98
CA PHE A 669 -22.87 -12.28 -39.00
C PHE A 669 -22.05 -11.00 -39.17
N SER A 670 -21.48 -10.45 -38.11
CA SER A 670 -20.57 -9.30 -38.19
C SER A 670 -19.25 -9.63 -38.93
N LEU A 671 -18.77 -10.88 -38.82
CA LEU A 671 -17.64 -11.35 -39.64
C LEU A 671 -18.03 -11.50 -41.11
N CYS A 672 -19.25 -11.98 -41.42
CA CYS A 672 -19.78 -12.04 -42.78
C CYS A 672 -19.93 -10.67 -43.43
N GLU A 673 -20.21 -9.63 -42.67
CA GLU A 673 -20.27 -8.26 -43.10
C GLU A 673 -18.93 -7.77 -43.71
N ILE A 674 -17.81 -8.19 -43.14
CA ILE A 674 -16.47 -7.74 -43.54
C ILE A 674 -15.82 -8.67 -44.56
N LYS A 675 -16.27 -9.93 -44.63
CA LYS A 675 -15.70 -10.96 -45.52
C LYS A 675 -16.29 -10.88 -46.90
N ALA A 676 -15.45 -10.92 -47.95
CA ALA A 676 -15.90 -11.08 -49.35
C ALA A 676 -16.65 -12.43 -49.49
N PHE A 677 -17.81 -12.39 -50.13
CA PHE A 677 -18.77 -13.52 -50.27
C PHE A 677 -19.28 -14.05 -48.94
N GLY A 678 -19.24 -13.23 -47.87
CA GLY A 678 -19.75 -13.58 -46.56
C GLY A 678 -21.28 -13.75 -46.53
N ASP A 679 -21.99 -13.15 -47.45
CA ASP A 679 -23.45 -13.28 -47.65
C ASP A 679 -23.89 -14.73 -47.84
N GLN A 680 -23.09 -15.56 -48.54
CA GLN A 680 -23.38 -16.96 -48.74
C GLN A 680 -23.37 -17.72 -47.40
N ILE A 681 -22.35 -17.43 -46.61
CA ILE A 681 -22.21 -18.06 -45.27
C ILE A 681 -23.37 -17.60 -44.36
N ALA A 682 -23.70 -16.29 -44.43
CA ALA A 682 -24.80 -15.73 -43.65
C ALA A 682 -26.14 -16.40 -43.99
N ARG A 683 -26.42 -16.58 -45.30
CA ARG A 683 -27.66 -17.30 -45.76
C ARG A 683 -27.68 -18.75 -45.30
N ASP A 684 -26.56 -19.46 -45.35
CA ASP A 684 -26.51 -20.84 -44.95
C ASP A 684 -26.72 -21.01 -43.41
N ILE A 685 -26.19 -20.07 -42.61
CA ILE A 685 -26.47 -20.03 -41.19
C ILE A 685 -27.94 -19.68 -40.92
N TRP A 686 -28.46 -18.66 -41.62
CA TRP A 686 -29.85 -18.21 -41.46
C TRP A 686 -30.87 -19.31 -41.79
N LYS A 687 -30.69 -20.01 -42.92
CA LYS A 687 -31.52 -21.19 -43.28
C LYS A 687 -31.51 -22.27 -42.19
N LYS A 688 -30.40 -22.48 -41.48
CA LYS A 688 -30.35 -23.44 -40.39
C LYS A 688 -31.14 -22.92 -39.18
N ILE A 689 -31.07 -21.64 -38.88
CA ILE A 689 -31.84 -21.02 -37.80
C ILE A 689 -33.33 -21.13 -38.06
N GLU A 690 -33.77 -20.80 -39.26
CA GLU A 690 -35.18 -20.94 -39.71
C GLU A 690 -35.68 -22.39 -39.62
N LYS A 691 -34.84 -23.33 -40.03
CA LYS A 691 -35.18 -24.78 -39.94
C LYS A 691 -35.27 -25.27 -38.49
N MET A 692 -34.58 -24.62 -37.54
CA MET A 692 -34.58 -25.00 -36.12
C MET A 692 -35.68 -24.26 -35.33
N GLU A 693 -36.46 -23.39 -35.99
CA GLU A 693 -37.54 -22.59 -35.40
C GLU A 693 -37.11 -21.86 -34.11
N VAL A 694 -35.89 -21.34 -34.11
CA VAL A 694 -35.31 -20.63 -32.94
C VAL A 694 -35.82 -19.19 -32.93
N ASP A 695 -36.24 -18.70 -31.76
CA ASP A 695 -36.57 -17.28 -31.56
C ASP A 695 -35.31 -16.42 -31.73
N VAL A 696 -35.32 -15.49 -32.67
CA VAL A 696 -34.16 -14.67 -33.03
C VAL A 696 -34.28 -13.29 -32.39
N PRO A 697 -33.32 -12.89 -31.51
CA PRO A 697 -33.28 -11.53 -30.98
C PRO A 697 -33.07 -10.45 -32.05
N PRO A 698 -33.55 -9.20 -31.83
CA PRO A 698 -33.37 -8.09 -32.77
C PRO A 698 -31.93 -7.83 -33.19
N ALA A 699 -30.99 -7.94 -32.26
CA ALA A 699 -29.55 -7.73 -32.52
C ALA A 699 -28.98 -8.74 -33.50
N VAL A 700 -29.39 -10.02 -33.42
CA VAL A 700 -28.95 -11.08 -34.34
C VAL A 700 -29.55 -10.86 -35.74
N PHE A 701 -30.82 -10.47 -35.79
CA PHE A 701 -31.48 -10.14 -37.09
C PHE A 701 -30.82 -8.95 -37.78
N ALA A 702 -30.56 -7.87 -37.03
CA ALA A 702 -29.85 -6.71 -37.53
C ALA A 702 -28.44 -7.03 -38.04
N ALA A 703 -27.72 -7.91 -37.29
CA ALA A 703 -26.41 -8.41 -37.70
C ALA A 703 -26.48 -9.25 -39.00
N TYR A 704 -27.49 -10.11 -39.15
CA TYR A 704 -27.73 -10.85 -40.38
C TYR A 704 -27.95 -9.91 -41.59
N CYS A 705 -28.81 -8.90 -41.44
CA CYS A 705 -29.02 -7.86 -42.47
C CYS A 705 -27.71 -7.12 -42.77
N GLY A 706 -26.87 -6.86 -41.77
CA GLY A 706 -25.52 -6.30 -41.91
C GLY A 706 -24.61 -7.20 -42.76
N GLY A 707 -24.63 -8.51 -42.52
CA GLY A 707 -23.87 -9.50 -43.27
C GLY A 707 -24.21 -9.55 -44.75
N LEU A 708 -25.51 -9.40 -45.12
CA LEU A 708 -25.98 -9.29 -46.50
C LEU A 708 -25.57 -7.95 -47.11
N ALA A 709 -25.79 -6.84 -46.37
CA ALA A 709 -25.50 -5.49 -46.81
C ALA A 709 -24.01 -5.26 -47.12
N GLY A 710 -23.11 -5.80 -46.29
CA GLY A 710 -21.67 -5.66 -46.47
C GLY A 710 -21.16 -6.24 -47.79
N ASN A 711 -21.88 -7.20 -48.34
CA ASN A 711 -21.59 -7.79 -49.65
C ASN A 711 -22.41 -7.17 -50.79
N GLY A 712 -23.14 -6.05 -50.57
CA GLY A 712 -23.84 -5.28 -51.60
C GLY A 712 -25.21 -5.79 -51.96
N ASN A 713 -25.79 -6.76 -51.28
CA ASN A 713 -27.09 -7.38 -51.58
C ASN A 713 -28.28 -6.49 -51.14
N LEU A 714 -28.38 -5.27 -51.68
CA LEU A 714 -29.35 -4.27 -51.25
C LEU A 714 -30.81 -4.74 -51.34
N GLN A 715 -31.20 -5.37 -52.47
CA GLN A 715 -32.57 -5.81 -52.70
C GLN A 715 -33.01 -6.87 -51.71
N GLU A 716 -32.12 -7.78 -51.41
CA GLU A 716 -32.35 -8.85 -50.43
C GLU A 716 -32.48 -8.30 -48.99
N VAL A 717 -31.61 -7.36 -48.60
CA VAL A 717 -31.72 -6.65 -47.32
C VAL A 717 -33.06 -5.96 -47.15
N GLN A 718 -33.50 -5.21 -48.22
CA GLN A 718 -34.79 -4.53 -48.21
C GLN A 718 -35.97 -5.51 -48.09
N SER A 719 -35.92 -6.66 -48.79
CA SER A 719 -36.96 -7.67 -48.69
C SER A 719 -36.99 -8.33 -47.35
N THR A 720 -35.82 -8.63 -46.78
CA THR A 720 -35.67 -9.27 -45.44
C THR A 720 -36.23 -8.36 -44.36
N ILE A 721 -35.90 -7.06 -44.38
CA ILE A 721 -36.44 -6.10 -43.40
C ILE A 721 -37.97 -5.95 -43.55
N ARG A 722 -38.50 -5.91 -44.77
CA ARG A 722 -39.97 -5.85 -45.00
C ARG A 722 -40.72 -7.04 -44.43
N THR A 723 -40.13 -8.22 -44.51
CA THR A 723 -40.74 -9.46 -44.05
C THR A 723 -40.46 -9.73 -42.57
N MET A 724 -39.65 -8.90 -41.88
CA MET A 724 -39.20 -9.08 -40.55
C MET A 724 -40.33 -9.39 -39.55
N LYS A 725 -41.40 -8.59 -39.57
CA LYS A 725 -42.55 -8.79 -38.68
C LYS A 725 -43.23 -10.13 -38.84
N ARG A 726 -43.22 -10.72 -40.06
CA ARG A 726 -43.76 -12.07 -40.32
C ARG A 726 -42.77 -13.16 -39.95
N ALA A 727 -41.47 -12.93 -40.11
CA ALA A 727 -40.42 -13.91 -39.89
C ALA A 727 -40.06 -14.08 -38.40
N VAL A 728 -40.02 -12.97 -37.65
CA VAL A 728 -39.50 -12.98 -36.28
C VAL A 728 -40.43 -12.29 -35.26
N GLY A 729 -41.64 -11.86 -35.68
CA GLY A 729 -42.69 -11.36 -34.76
C GLY A 729 -42.63 -9.89 -34.38
N TYR A 730 -41.53 -9.17 -34.66
CA TYR A 730 -41.34 -7.76 -34.33
C TYR A 730 -40.90 -6.93 -35.53
N GLY A 731 -41.11 -5.61 -35.46
CA GLY A 731 -40.76 -4.67 -36.53
C GLY A 731 -39.30 -4.20 -36.43
N PRO A 732 -38.79 -3.55 -37.51
CA PRO A 732 -37.43 -3.00 -37.49
C PRO A 732 -37.31 -1.83 -36.49
N ASP A 733 -36.11 -1.65 -35.95
CA ASP A 733 -35.72 -0.54 -35.12
C ASP A 733 -34.57 0.28 -35.77
N ALA A 734 -34.13 1.33 -35.10
CA ALA A 734 -33.02 2.15 -35.58
C ALA A 734 -31.73 1.34 -35.81
N MET A 735 -31.48 0.29 -35.02
CA MET A 735 -30.31 -0.56 -35.20
C MET A 735 -30.44 -1.49 -36.41
N THR A 736 -31.65 -2.03 -36.64
CA THR A 736 -31.95 -2.86 -37.81
C THR A 736 -31.78 -2.10 -39.13
N LEU A 737 -31.98 -0.81 -39.12
CA LEU A 737 -31.73 0.06 -40.30
C LEU A 737 -30.27 0.55 -40.33
N GLY A 738 -29.71 0.89 -39.18
CA GLY A 738 -28.39 1.50 -39.05
C GLY A 738 -27.23 0.56 -39.36
N ILE A 739 -27.30 -0.70 -38.90
CA ILE A 739 -26.24 -1.71 -39.12
C ILE A 739 -26.06 -2.00 -40.62
N PRO A 740 -27.12 -2.37 -41.37
CA PRO A 740 -27.00 -2.55 -42.83
C PRO A 740 -26.56 -1.29 -43.59
N PHE A 741 -27.08 -0.12 -43.21
CA PHE A 741 -26.65 1.14 -43.81
C PHE A 741 -25.13 1.37 -43.67
N ASN A 742 -24.62 1.15 -42.48
CA ASN A 742 -23.18 1.26 -42.20
C ASN A 742 -22.34 0.21 -42.94
N ALA A 743 -22.91 -0.97 -43.19
CA ALA A 743 -22.25 -2.06 -43.88
C ALA A 743 -22.13 -1.88 -45.40
N LEU A 744 -23.07 -1.15 -46.02
CA LEU A 744 -23.11 -0.98 -47.48
C LEU A 744 -21.78 -0.44 -48.03
N PRO A 745 -21.23 -1.05 -49.12
CA PRO A 745 -19.87 -0.77 -49.60
C PRO A 745 -19.80 0.45 -50.55
N GLY A 746 -20.91 1.12 -50.88
CA GLY A 746 -20.92 2.20 -51.86
C GLY A 746 -21.93 3.32 -51.56
N GLN A 747 -21.61 4.56 -51.96
CA GLN A 747 -22.49 5.73 -51.76
C GLN A 747 -23.83 5.59 -52.49
N VAL A 748 -23.83 4.97 -53.65
CA VAL A 748 -25.06 4.77 -54.45
C VAL A 748 -26.01 3.87 -53.67
N LEU A 749 -25.51 2.74 -53.19
CA LEU A 749 -26.28 1.80 -52.38
C LEU A 749 -26.79 2.42 -51.09
N GLN A 750 -25.97 3.26 -50.44
CA GLN A 750 -26.40 3.99 -49.24
C GLN A 750 -27.53 4.98 -49.53
N ARG A 751 -27.47 5.72 -50.64
CA ARG A 751 -28.53 6.65 -51.02
C ARG A 751 -29.84 5.93 -51.39
N GLU A 752 -29.75 4.83 -52.12
CA GLU A 752 -30.90 4.00 -52.45
C GLU A 752 -31.53 3.38 -51.20
N PHE A 753 -30.73 2.90 -50.28
CA PHE A 753 -31.21 2.39 -49.00
C PHE A 753 -31.86 3.48 -48.15
N GLU A 754 -31.25 4.65 -48.06
CA GLU A 754 -31.77 5.81 -47.32
C GLU A 754 -33.14 6.26 -47.90
N ALA A 755 -33.24 6.40 -49.24
CA ALA A 755 -34.49 6.78 -49.89
C ALA A 755 -35.60 5.74 -49.65
N TRP A 756 -35.26 4.45 -49.68
CA TRP A 756 -36.16 3.39 -49.39
C TRP A 756 -36.59 3.35 -47.89
N ALA A 757 -35.63 3.49 -46.98
CA ALA A 757 -35.90 3.45 -45.55
C ALA A 757 -36.76 4.63 -45.08
N LYS A 758 -36.51 5.85 -45.56
CA LYS A 758 -37.34 7.04 -45.31
C LYS A 758 -38.78 6.87 -45.78
N LYS A 759 -38.98 6.15 -46.88
CA LYS A 759 -40.30 5.89 -47.41
C LYS A 759 -41.08 4.80 -46.67
N GLN A 760 -40.43 3.75 -46.22
CA GLN A 760 -41.05 2.58 -45.60
C GLN A 760 -41.10 2.64 -44.08
N PHE A 761 -40.09 3.24 -43.46
CA PHE A 761 -39.85 3.27 -42.02
C PHE A 761 -39.42 4.68 -41.56
N PRO A 762 -40.29 5.70 -41.71
CA PRO A 762 -39.93 7.10 -41.48
C PRO A 762 -39.62 7.38 -40.00
N GLU A 763 -40.32 6.73 -39.07
CA GLU A 763 -40.15 6.92 -37.64
C GLU A 763 -38.82 6.35 -37.15
N GLU A 764 -38.51 5.12 -37.50
CA GLU A 764 -37.28 4.39 -37.13
C GLU A 764 -36.04 5.05 -37.77
N TRP A 765 -36.22 5.58 -39.03
CA TRP A 765 -35.15 6.34 -39.67
C TRP A 765 -34.90 7.69 -38.97
N ALA A 766 -35.94 8.37 -38.52
CA ALA A 766 -35.82 9.61 -37.75
C ALA A 766 -35.12 9.36 -36.40
N GLU A 767 -35.32 8.21 -35.78
CA GLU A 767 -34.56 7.80 -34.58
C GLU A 767 -33.10 7.55 -34.94
N LEU A 768 -32.79 6.90 -36.06
CA LEU A 768 -31.43 6.67 -36.51
C LEU A 768 -30.71 8.00 -36.81
N GLU A 769 -31.39 9.01 -37.37
CA GLU A 769 -30.78 10.32 -37.62
C GLU A 769 -30.41 11.11 -36.35
N LYS A 770 -30.93 10.75 -35.18
CA LYS A 770 -30.50 11.31 -33.88
C LYS A 770 -29.09 10.86 -33.50
N PHE A 771 -28.59 9.74 -34.04
CA PHE A 771 -27.23 9.27 -33.79
C PHE A 771 -26.22 10.16 -34.53
N ARG A 772 -25.09 10.43 -33.86
CA ARG A 772 -23.96 11.11 -34.51
C ARG A 772 -23.43 10.25 -35.66
N TYR A 773 -22.98 10.87 -36.70
CA TYR A 773 -22.36 10.19 -37.84
C TYR A 773 -20.98 10.78 -38.16
N TYR A 774 -20.20 10.05 -38.93
CA TYR A 774 -18.95 10.51 -39.55
C TYR A 774 -18.88 10.05 -41.00
N THR A 775 -18.04 10.72 -41.77
CA THR A 775 -17.81 10.37 -43.17
C THR A 775 -16.41 9.70 -43.27
N THR A 776 -16.36 8.56 -43.93
CA THR A 776 -15.10 7.84 -44.19
C THR A 776 -14.30 8.54 -45.29
N VAL A 777 -13.02 8.13 -45.50
CA VAL A 777 -12.16 8.60 -46.60
C VAL A 777 -12.79 8.32 -47.95
N GLU A 778 -13.56 7.24 -48.08
CA GLU A 778 -14.31 6.85 -49.29
C GLU A 778 -15.64 7.61 -49.42
N LYS A 779 -15.83 8.66 -48.61
CA LYS A 779 -17.07 9.49 -48.56
C LYS A 779 -18.33 8.71 -48.14
N LEU A 780 -18.22 7.54 -47.50
CA LEU A 780 -19.36 6.83 -46.96
C LEU A 780 -19.79 7.47 -45.62
N ARG A 781 -21.10 7.67 -45.48
CA ARG A 781 -21.70 8.13 -44.22
C ARG A 781 -21.88 6.93 -43.29
N LYS A 782 -21.39 7.01 -42.04
CA LYS A 782 -21.56 5.96 -41.05
C LYS A 782 -22.08 6.53 -39.73
N PHE A 783 -23.16 5.97 -39.22
CA PHE A 783 -23.70 6.33 -37.92
C PHE A 783 -22.85 5.72 -36.79
N LYS A 784 -22.65 6.45 -35.71
CA LYS A 784 -21.95 5.95 -34.51
C LYS A 784 -22.92 5.09 -33.70
N LEU A 785 -23.14 3.88 -34.13
CA LEU A 785 -23.97 2.91 -33.42
C LEU A 785 -23.21 2.31 -32.28
N GLN A 786 -23.88 2.11 -31.12
CA GLN A 786 -23.29 1.41 -29.95
C GLN A 786 -23.48 -0.10 -30.17
N ARG A 787 -22.74 -0.69 -31.10
CA ARG A 787 -22.73 -2.13 -31.33
C ARG A 787 -21.59 -2.71 -30.51
N VAL A 788 -21.90 -3.24 -29.31
CA VAL A 788 -20.93 -3.88 -28.41
C VAL A 788 -21.07 -5.40 -28.53
N LEU A 789 -20.19 -6.01 -29.33
CA LEU A 789 -20.11 -7.47 -29.41
C LEU A 789 -19.52 -8.01 -28.10
N LYS A 790 -20.16 -9.00 -27.50
CA LYS A 790 -19.71 -9.64 -26.27
C LYS A 790 -19.43 -11.13 -26.54
N ALA A 791 -18.41 -11.67 -25.90
CA ALA A 791 -18.03 -13.06 -26.01
C ALA A 791 -19.05 -14.04 -25.37
#